data_415fa6a183a887386ce34689dfd2ba64
#
_entry.id   415fa6a183a887386ce34689dfd2ba64
#
_cell.length_a   1.000
_cell.length_b   1.000
_cell.length_c   1.000
_cell.angle_alpha   90.00
_cell.angle_beta   90.00
_cell.angle_gamma   90.00
#
_symmetry.space_group_name_H-M   'P 1'
#
loop_
_entity.id
_entity.type
_entity.pdbx_description
1 polymer ?
#
loop_
_entity_poly.entity_id
_entity_poly.type
_entity_poly.pdbx_seq_one_letter_code
_entity_poly.pdbx_strand_id
1 'polypeptide(L)'
;MTRLFSNRSRHFDMGDLPTELLARDAHAPEIQARVSKDQYPAGPHSLNEALATYQKLFEQYLDGETAIARAPLPDDLSIRSKNLKASAYFLDATLAGVCAIEHSDFSKDAPKHTHALIFLIEFSREPQSDQPGATWIHGSNKARTDARASEVAVVLAGYVRALGYGARGHVAGNTLLKLEALAQRAGIARSENGLLKMPFLNCGFALAAISTDLPLEIDLPIAPNASLGWPDSDAYMGKLGTRPGWAESEAELRPLHWGRYPMETLKRVPEPTTLILREEIIRNSKRADLFTRALAGDLGEKAKVQRMRFATKHPLAFAMTPLIRNMVPLQGTYERLVPAETNGALSDAQRNAESIKALAYFLGADLVGICEAEPWMFYSHEAQQGKPIEPTHKHCIVMLLDQGFETMEGASGDDWISGAQSMRGYMRGAFIAGVMGAHLRRLGYSSRAHTNAESDVLHIPATLLAGLGELSRIGELVLNPFIGPRSKSVLLTTDLPLAFDQPIDFGLQSVCNMCLKCARECPCNAIPFGPKVMFNGYEIWKPDVEKCGKYRLTNMKGSACGRCMKTCPYNREDLVESSRLLELSIRVPSARRALIDFDDQIGAGMRNPVKRWWLDLEIINGVCVTPVGVNERDLDLDRTHKLAQTQKLAFFPPNLQPPMGTNASSTVPLDREAGLTAYASAEKPSQAKKRQK
;
A
#
# COMPACT_ATOMS: atom_id res chain seq x y z
N MET A 1 -25.36 3.72 13.36
CA MET A 1 -26.23 3.34 12.22
C MET A 1 -25.33 2.67 11.18
N THR A 2 -25.68 1.50 10.71
CA THR A 2 -24.84 0.73 9.78
C THR A 2 -24.93 1.36 8.40
N ARG A 3 -23.80 1.53 7.72
CA ARG A 3 -23.74 2.02 6.33
C ARG A 3 -24.56 1.10 5.43
N LEU A 4 -25.58 1.65 4.78
CA LEU A 4 -26.45 0.91 3.87
C LEU A 4 -26.08 1.13 2.39
N PHE A 5 -25.20 2.09 2.11
CA PHE A 5 -24.87 2.55 0.77
C PHE A 5 -23.36 2.52 0.54
N SER A 6 -22.97 2.27 -0.69
CA SER A 6 -21.60 2.20 -1.14
C SER A 6 -21.21 3.52 -1.84
N ASN A 7 -19.92 3.90 -1.80
CA ASN A 7 -19.36 5.01 -2.58
C ASN A 7 -19.04 4.62 -4.03
N ARG A 8 -19.51 3.48 -4.51
CA ARG A 8 -19.20 2.96 -5.85
C ARG A 8 -19.58 3.89 -6.99
N SER A 9 -20.58 4.76 -6.79
CA SER A 9 -21.00 5.77 -7.77
C SER A 9 -20.23 7.10 -7.66
N ARG A 10 -19.38 7.30 -6.63
CA ARG A 10 -18.60 8.52 -6.46
C ARG A 10 -17.30 8.44 -7.24
N HIS A 11 -17.02 9.45 -8.07
CA HIS A 11 -15.79 9.56 -8.84
C HIS A 11 -14.58 9.77 -7.91
N PHE A 12 -13.47 9.10 -8.20
CA PHE A 12 -12.28 9.12 -7.37
C PHE A 12 -11.58 10.50 -7.32
N ASP A 13 -11.66 11.26 -8.41
CA ASP A 13 -11.12 12.62 -8.49
C ASP A 13 -11.81 13.64 -7.58
N MET A 14 -12.95 13.29 -6.99
CA MET A 14 -13.64 14.11 -6.00
C MET A 14 -13.07 13.95 -4.58
N GLY A 15 -12.20 12.97 -4.35
CA GLY A 15 -11.68 12.65 -3.01
C GLY A 15 -12.76 12.16 -2.05
N ASP A 16 -12.41 12.03 -0.76
CA ASP A 16 -13.33 11.52 0.27
C ASP A 16 -14.23 12.60 0.89
N LEU A 17 -13.81 13.86 0.80
CA LEU A 17 -14.54 14.99 1.38
C LEU A 17 -15.48 15.63 0.36
N PRO A 18 -16.71 16.05 0.77
CA PRO A 18 -17.75 16.53 -0.16
C PRO A 18 -17.53 17.99 -0.59
N THR A 19 -16.35 18.30 -1.13
CA THR A 19 -15.97 19.66 -1.50
C THR A 19 -16.80 20.26 -2.63
N GLU A 20 -17.50 19.43 -3.43
CA GLU A 20 -18.46 19.84 -4.44
C GLU A 20 -19.73 20.49 -3.86
N LEU A 21 -20.00 20.33 -2.57
CA LEU A 21 -21.13 20.95 -1.88
C LEU A 21 -20.81 22.37 -1.39
N LEU A 22 -19.54 22.78 -1.44
CA LEU A 22 -19.12 24.11 -1.00
C LEU A 22 -19.52 25.17 -2.03
N ALA A 23 -20.10 26.27 -1.57
CA ALA A 23 -20.28 27.44 -2.41
C ALA A 23 -18.92 28.01 -2.83
N ARG A 24 -18.82 28.40 -4.10
CA ARG A 24 -17.59 28.93 -4.73
C ARG A 24 -17.81 30.37 -5.16
N ASP A 25 -16.73 31.17 -5.10
CA ASP A 25 -16.75 32.57 -5.53
C ASP A 25 -15.40 32.94 -6.17
N ALA A 26 -15.44 33.21 -7.48
CA ALA A 26 -14.23 33.60 -8.24
C ALA A 26 -13.58 34.89 -7.76
N HIS A 27 -14.29 35.71 -6.99
CA HIS A 27 -13.81 37.01 -6.46
C HIS A 27 -13.51 36.93 -4.96
N ALA A 28 -13.50 35.74 -4.35
CA ALA A 28 -13.14 35.59 -2.93
C ALA A 28 -11.73 36.12 -2.67
N PRO A 29 -11.52 37.00 -1.66
CA PRO A 29 -10.21 37.59 -1.40
C PRO A 29 -9.23 36.57 -0.83
N GLU A 30 -7.98 36.65 -1.24
CA GLU A 30 -6.87 35.97 -0.57
C GLU A 30 -6.51 36.73 0.70
N ILE A 31 -6.66 36.11 1.86
CA ILE A 31 -6.39 36.72 3.16
C ILE A 31 -5.12 36.10 3.74
N GLN A 32 -4.22 36.91 4.28
CA GLN A 32 -3.04 36.41 4.96
C GLN A 32 -3.43 35.48 6.12
N ALA A 33 -2.95 34.27 6.07
CA ALA A 33 -3.25 33.24 7.07
C ALA A 33 -2.01 32.37 7.33
N ARG A 34 -2.03 31.66 8.45
CA ARG A 34 -0.99 30.69 8.81
C ARG A 34 -1.61 29.30 9.02
N VAL A 35 -0.83 28.27 8.81
CA VAL A 35 -1.22 26.88 9.11
C VAL A 35 -1.22 26.64 10.62
N SER A 36 -2.04 25.71 11.09
CA SER A 36 -2.09 25.28 12.50
C SER A 36 -0.76 24.67 12.95
N LYS A 37 -0.48 24.76 14.24
CA LYS A 37 0.68 24.10 14.88
C LYS A 37 0.29 22.74 15.43
N ASP A 38 1.30 21.94 15.77
CA ASP A 38 1.11 20.69 16.52
C ASP A 38 0.33 20.91 17.81
N GLN A 39 -0.44 19.91 18.21
CA GLN A 39 -1.24 19.92 19.43
C GLN A 39 -0.37 19.85 20.69
N TYR A 40 0.69 19.04 20.64
CA TYR A 40 1.63 18.83 21.74
C TYR A 40 3.03 19.34 21.39
N PRO A 41 3.83 19.75 22.38
CA PRO A 41 5.26 20.02 22.17
C PRO A 41 6.01 18.72 21.88
N ALA A 42 7.14 18.82 21.18
CA ALA A 42 8.00 17.67 20.91
C ALA A 42 8.53 17.06 22.19
N GLY A 43 8.34 15.75 22.35
CA GLY A 43 8.91 14.96 23.43
C GLY A 43 10.42 14.70 23.25
N PRO A 44 11.13 14.24 24.29
CA PRO A 44 12.56 13.96 24.23
C PRO A 44 12.92 12.83 23.24
N HIS A 45 11.97 11.95 22.96
CA HIS A 45 12.12 10.84 22.04
C HIS A 45 11.22 10.99 20.80
N SER A 46 10.99 12.23 20.36
CA SER A 46 10.13 12.49 19.19
C SER A 46 10.73 11.93 17.91
N LEU A 47 9.84 11.67 16.91
CA LEU A 47 10.23 11.16 15.60
C LEU A 47 10.92 12.19 14.70
N ASN A 48 10.98 13.46 15.11
CA ASN A 48 11.31 14.59 14.25
C ASN A 48 12.61 14.41 13.46
N GLU A 49 13.67 13.88 14.08
CA GLU A 49 14.94 13.68 13.37
C GLU A 49 14.88 12.56 12.34
N ALA A 50 14.18 11.46 12.66
CA ALA A 50 13.99 10.36 11.70
C ALA A 50 13.20 10.86 10.49
N LEU A 51 12.10 11.58 10.72
CA LEU A 51 11.25 12.18 9.68
C LEU A 51 12.02 13.19 8.83
N ALA A 52 12.83 14.07 9.45
CA ALA A 52 13.65 15.04 8.73
C ALA A 52 14.67 14.38 7.79
N THR A 53 15.19 13.21 8.15
CA THR A 53 16.09 12.43 7.27
C THR A 53 15.40 12.03 5.98
N TYR A 54 14.17 11.52 6.07
CA TYR A 54 13.38 11.13 4.89
C TYR A 54 12.89 12.33 4.09
N GLN A 55 12.45 13.39 4.76
CA GLN A 55 12.08 14.64 4.09
C GLN A 55 13.23 15.17 3.23
N LYS A 56 14.45 15.28 3.78
CA LYS A 56 15.65 15.70 3.05
C LYS A 56 15.98 14.79 1.86
N LEU A 57 15.77 13.46 2.00
CA LEU A 57 15.92 12.53 0.90
C LEU A 57 14.94 12.86 -0.25
N PHE A 58 13.67 13.09 0.07
CA PHE A 58 12.67 13.40 -0.95
C PHE A 58 12.92 14.76 -1.61
N GLU A 59 13.30 15.77 -0.86
CA GLU A 59 13.57 17.11 -1.39
C GLU A 59 14.64 17.16 -2.49
N GLN A 60 15.51 16.16 -2.59
CA GLN A 60 16.49 16.04 -3.67
C GLN A 60 15.84 15.80 -5.05
N TYR A 61 14.56 15.41 -5.08
CA TYR A 61 13.82 15.06 -6.30
C TYR A 61 12.66 16.01 -6.62
N LEU A 62 12.57 17.15 -5.91
CA LEU A 62 11.55 18.18 -6.18
C LEU A 62 11.63 18.71 -7.60
N ASP A 63 12.83 18.74 -8.17
CA ASP A 63 13.12 19.11 -9.55
C ASP A 63 13.66 17.90 -10.35
N GLY A 64 13.81 18.01 -11.66
CA GLY A 64 14.37 16.96 -12.48
C GLY A 64 14.06 17.10 -13.97
N GLU A 65 14.60 16.18 -14.75
CA GLU A 65 14.47 16.18 -16.21
C GLU A 65 13.03 15.90 -16.65
N THR A 66 12.62 16.59 -17.71
CA THR A 66 11.34 16.40 -18.39
C THR A 66 11.52 15.45 -19.58
N ALA A 67 10.57 14.55 -19.82
CA ALA A 67 10.61 13.66 -20.98
C ALA A 67 10.65 14.45 -22.29
N ILE A 68 11.38 13.91 -23.27
CA ILE A 68 11.67 14.61 -24.54
C ILE A 68 10.46 14.87 -25.43
N ALA A 69 9.34 14.15 -25.19
CA ALA A 69 8.10 14.33 -25.95
C ALA A 69 6.90 14.35 -25.02
N ARG A 70 5.89 15.10 -25.42
CA ARG A 70 4.62 15.20 -24.67
C ARG A 70 3.78 13.93 -24.85
N ALA A 71 3.18 13.48 -23.75
CA ALA A 71 2.21 12.39 -23.75
C ALA A 71 0.95 12.75 -24.57
N PRO A 72 0.26 11.74 -25.15
CA PRO A 72 -1.02 11.94 -25.83
C PRO A 72 -2.13 12.16 -24.79
N LEU A 73 -2.24 13.38 -24.27
CA LEU A 73 -3.23 13.76 -23.28
C LEU A 73 -4.53 14.20 -23.96
N PRO A 74 -5.71 14.01 -23.32
CA PRO A 74 -6.96 14.58 -23.78
C PRO A 74 -6.87 16.11 -23.95
N ASP A 75 -7.55 16.68 -24.95
CA ASP A 75 -7.61 18.14 -25.14
C ASP A 75 -8.44 18.83 -24.05
N ASP A 76 -9.42 18.13 -23.47
CA ASP A 76 -10.24 18.61 -22.37
C ASP A 76 -9.39 18.81 -21.10
N LEU A 77 -9.25 20.06 -20.69
CA LEU A 77 -8.49 20.45 -19.51
C LEU A 77 -9.08 19.92 -18.20
N SER A 78 -10.41 19.73 -18.15
CA SER A 78 -11.12 19.15 -17.01
C SER A 78 -10.65 17.71 -16.75
N ILE A 79 -10.49 16.90 -17.80
CA ILE A 79 -9.98 15.51 -17.67
C ILE A 79 -8.55 15.51 -17.14
N ARG A 80 -7.69 16.43 -17.59
CA ARG A 80 -6.30 16.57 -17.09
C ARG A 80 -6.27 16.94 -15.61
N SER A 81 -7.08 17.91 -15.19
CA SER A 81 -7.19 18.36 -13.80
C SER A 81 -7.73 17.28 -12.90
N LYS A 82 -8.78 16.56 -13.31
CA LYS A 82 -9.33 15.40 -12.60
C LYS A 82 -8.29 14.29 -12.42
N ASN A 83 -7.56 13.96 -13.48
CA ASN A 83 -6.49 12.97 -13.39
C ASN A 83 -5.40 13.37 -12.38
N LEU A 84 -4.98 14.65 -12.39
CA LEU A 84 -3.92 15.11 -11.50
C LEU A 84 -4.39 15.18 -10.03
N LYS A 85 -5.63 15.66 -9.78
CA LYS A 85 -6.26 15.61 -8.44
C LYS A 85 -6.43 14.18 -7.94
N ALA A 86 -6.92 13.28 -8.78
CA ALA A 86 -7.03 11.86 -8.46
C ALA A 86 -5.67 11.21 -8.17
N SER A 87 -4.61 11.62 -8.89
CA SER A 87 -3.24 11.18 -8.60
C SER A 87 -2.79 11.63 -7.20
N ALA A 88 -3.16 12.84 -6.77
CA ALA A 88 -2.88 13.31 -5.41
C ALA A 88 -3.64 12.49 -4.35
N TYR A 89 -4.93 12.23 -4.56
CA TYR A 89 -5.73 11.36 -3.67
C TYR A 89 -5.22 9.92 -3.65
N PHE A 90 -4.79 9.40 -4.79
CA PHE A 90 -4.14 8.10 -4.86
C PHE A 90 -2.85 8.02 -4.01
N LEU A 91 -2.18 9.13 -3.80
CA LEU A 91 -0.99 9.26 -2.95
C LEU A 91 -1.32 9.71 -1.51
N ASP A 92 -2.59 9.65 -1.11
CA ASP A 92 -3.10 9.98 0.23
C ASP A 92 -3.11 11.48 0.57
N ALA A 93 -3.20 12.37 -0.42
CA ALA A 93 -3.56 13.76 -0.14
C ALA A 93 -4.99 13.84 0.41
N THR A 94 -5.20 14.67 1.42
CA THR A 94 -6.53 14.86 2.03
C THR A 94 -7.42 15.74 1.15
N LEU A 95 -6.87 16.81 0.59
CA LEU A 95 -7.52 17.70 -0.38
C LEU A 95 -6.53 18.12 -1.45
N ALA A 96 -7.03 18.32 -2.68
CA ALA A 96 -6.26 18.80 -3.80
C ALA A 96 -7.11 19.74 -4.66
N GLY A 97 -6.49 20.82 -5.16
CA GLY A 97 -7.13 21.80 -6.03
C GLY A 97 -6.12 22.45 -6.97
N VAL A 98 -6.58 22.90 -8.12
CA VAL A 98 -5.78 23.51 -9.19
C VAL A 98 -6.03 25.00 -9.25
N CYS A 99 -4.99 25.80 -9.37
CA CYS A 99 -5.11 27.24 -9.64
C CYS A 99 -4.12 27.70 -10.71
N ALA A 100 -4.43 28.82 -11.35
CA ALA A 100 -3.47 29.55 -12.16
C ALA A 100 -2.43 30.22 -11.25
N ILE A 101 -1.19 30.31 -11.73
CA ILE A 101 -0.10 31.04 -11.05
C ILE A 101 0.50 32.09 -11.97
N GLU A 102 0.88 33.21 -11.37
CA GLU A 102 1.52 34.33 -12.02
C GLU A 102 2.94 34.50 -11.51
N HIS A 103 3.72 35.34 -12.18
CA HIS A 103 5.09 35.62 -11.75
C HIS A 103 5.16 36.22 -10.33
N SER A 104 4.14 36.97 -9.92
CA SER A 104 4.00 37.57 -8.59
C SER A 104 3.81 36.56 -7.45
N ASP A 105 3.38 35.33 -7.77
CA ASP A 105 3.21 34.25 -6.81
C ASP A 105 4.54 33.61 -6.40
N PHE A 106 5.61 33.85 -7.18
CA PHE A 106 6.94 33.32 -6.89
C PHE A 106 7.76 34.29 -6.06
N SER A 107 8.55 33.77 -5.15
CA SER A 107 9.44 34.55 -4.28
C SER A 107 10.81 34.85 -4.90
N LYS A 108 11.23 34.17 -5.93
CA LYS A 108 12.52 34.25 -6.64
C LYS A 108 12.35 33.86 -8.10
N ASP A 109 13.46 33.74 -8.84
CA ASP A 109 13.49 33.31 -10.25
C ASP A 109 12.50 32.18 -10.54
N ALA A 110 11.43 32.55 -11.22
CA ALA A 110 10.30 31.67 -11.46
C ALA A 110 10.54 30.77 -12.69
N PRO A 111 10.26 29.48 -12.64
CA PRO A 111 10.12 28.69 -13.85
C PRO A 111 8.93 29.22 -14.68
N LYS A 112 8.95 28.98 -16.00
CA LYS A 112 7.84 29.35 -16.89
C LYS A 112 6.61 28.44 -16.70
N HIS A 113 6.15 28.29 -15.46
CA HIS A 113 4.96 27.52 -15.12
C HIS A 113 3.75 28.44 -15.01
N THR A 114 2.59 27.94 -15.40
CA THR A 114 1.34 28.69 -15.47
C THR A 114 0.25 28.16 -14.56
N HIS A 115 0.38 26.94 -14.06
CA HIS A 115 -0.58 26.28 -13.19
C HIS A 115 0.10 25.65 -11.98
N ALA A 116 -0.64 25.53 -10.90
CA ALA A 116 -0.23 24.74 -9.74
C ALA A 116 -1.37 23.80 -9.30
N LEU A 117 -1.02 22.56 -8.95
CA LEU A 117 -1.83 21.74 -8.08
C LEU A 117 -1.36 21.97 -6.66
N ILE A 118 -2.27 22.49 -5.84
CA ILE A 118 -2.05 22.63 -4.40
C ILE A 118 -2.74 21.47 -3.70
N PHE A 119 -2.08 20.89 -2.72
CA PHE A 119 -2.67 19.82 -1.92
C PHE A 119 -2.26 19.95 -0.46
N LEU A 120 -3.02 19.32 0.39
CA LEU A 120 -2.74 19.26 1.82
C LEU A 120 -2.81 17.83 2.34
N ILE A 121 -2.07 17.59 3.42
CA ILE A 121 -2.08 16.34 4.18
C ILE A 121 -2.42 16.68 5.62
N GLU A 122 -3.49 16.09 6.14
CA GLU A 122 -3.95 16.29 7.50
C GLU A 122 -3.01 15.70 8.55
N PHE A 123 -3.02 16.26 9.74
CA PHE A 123 -2.35 15.70 10.90
C PHE A 123 -3.01 14.37 11.30
N SER A 124 -2.18 13.40 11.63
CA SER A 124 -2.66 12.18 12.26
C SER A 124 -3.13 12.45 13.68
N ARG A 125 -4.03 11.61 14.15
CA ARG A 125 -4.40 11.58 15.55
C ARG A 125 -3.19 11.26 16.42
N GLU A 126 -3.01 12.01 17.50
CA GLU A 126 -2.00 11.75 18.53
C GLU A 126 -2.63 10.99 19.72
N PRO A 127 -1.88 10.10 20.38
CA PRO A 127 -2.38 9.44 21.59
C PRO A 127 -2.50 10.44 22.75
N GLN A 128 -3.32 10.14 23.75
CA GLN A 128 -3.34 10.89 25.00
C GLN A 128 -2.00 10.70 25.74
N SER A 129 -1.64 11.62 26.64
CA SER A 129 -0.31 11.64 27.28
C SER A 129 0.00 10.39 28.11
N ASP A 130 -1.00 9.68 28.61
CA ASP A 130 -0.87 8.42 29.37
C ASP A 130 -0.91 7.16 28.49
N GLN A 131 -1.28 7.32 27.20
CA GLN A 131 -1.39 6.20 26.27
C GLN A 131 -0.03 5.74 25.71
N PRO A 132 0.05 4.50 25.22
CA PRO A 132 1.24 3.98 24.57
C PRO A 132 1.70 4.83 23.38
N GLY A 133 3.00 5.04 23.25
CA GLY A 133 3.61 5.78 22.17
C GLY A 133 3.57 7.31 22.29
N ALA A 134 2.90 7.87 23.31
CA ALA A 134 2.77 9.32 23.45
C ALA A 134 4.13 10.04 23.46
N THR A 135 5.11 9.53 24.22
CA THR A 135 6.45 10.12 24.33
C THR A 135 7.26 10.11 23.03
N TRP A 136 6.90 9.24 22.08
CA TRP A 136 7.56 9.13 20.78
C TRP A 136 6.86 9.97 19.71
N ILE A 137 5.53 10.11 19.82
CA ILE A 137 4.65 10.69 18.79
C ILE A 137 4.42 12.19 18.99
N HIS A 138 4.26 12.65 20.25
CA HIS A 138 3.91 14.04 20.54
C HIS A 138 4.86 15.04 19.87
N GLY A 139 4.28 16.07 19.24
CA GLY A 139 4.99 17.13 18.53
C GLY A 139 5.66 16.67 17.23
N SER A 140 5.26 15.52 16.68
CA SER A 140 5.82 15.00 15.43
C SER A 140 4.87 15.11 14.23
N ASN A 141 3.64 15.64 14.42
CA ASN A 141 2.67 15.73 13.34
C ASN A 141 3.14 16.62 12.19
N LYS A 142 3.67 17.79 12.51
CA LYS A 142 4.20 18.68 11.46
C LYS A 142 5.31 18.00 10.66
N ALA A 143 6.31 17.43 11.33
CA ALA A 143 7.41 16.72 10.65
C ALA A 143 6.92 15.53 9.82
N ARG A 144 5.93 14.75 10.33
CA ARG A 144 5.32 13.64 9.61
C ARG A 144 4.60 14.12 8.34
N THR A 145 3.75 15.14 8.47
CA THR A 145 2.99 15.62 7.33
C THR A 145 3.86 16.35 6.31
N ASP A 146 4.89 17.09 6.73
CA ASP A 146 5.86 17.71 5.83
C ASP A 146 6.65 16.64 5.04
N ALA A 147 7.09 15.56 5.69
CA ALA A 147 7.76 14.46 5.00
C ALA A 147 6.84 13.75 3.99
N ARG A 148 5.57 13.50 4.38
CA ARG A 148 4.57 12.92 3.49
C ARG A 148 4.22 13.86 2.33
N ALA A 149 4.06 15.15 2.59
CA ALA A 149 3.81 16.15 1.57
C ALA A 149 4.98 16.25 0.57
N SER A 150 6.22 16.11 1.06
CA SER A 150 7.41 16.06 0.20
C SER A 150 7.42 14.82 -0.70
N GLU A 151 7.09 13.65 -0.16
CA GLU A 151 6.96 12.41 -0.93
C GLU A 151 5.91 12.56 -2.06
N VAL A 152 4.72 13.07 -1.73
CA VAL A 152 3.62 13.27 -2.69
C VAL A 152 4.00 14.30 -3.76
N ALA A 153 4.59 15.45 -3.36
CA ALA A 153 5.02 16.49 -4.29
C ALA A 153 6.04 15.99 -5.30
N VAL A 154 7.02 15.20 -4.83
CA VAL A 154 8.06 14.61 -5.70
C VAL A 154 7.47 13.63 -6.70
N VAL A 155 6.57 12.74 -6.26
CA VAL A 155 5.92 11.77 -7.15
C VAL A 155 5.05 12.48 -8.19
N LEU A 156 4.24 13.47 -7.79
CA LEU A 156 3.39 14.23 -8.72
C LEU A 156 4.21 15.05 -9.72
N ALA A 157 5.27 15.74 -9.27
CA ALA A 157 6.17 16.46 -10.16
C ALA A 157 6.87 15.50 -11.13
N GLY A 158 7.36 14.35 -10.65
CA GLY A 158 7.95 13.30 -11.47
C GLY A 158 6.96 12.70 -12.48
N TYR A 159 5.70 12.51 -12.07
CA TYR A 159 4.62 12.08 -12.95
C TYR A 159 4.40 13.08 -14.11
N VAL A 160 4.26 14.37 -13.80
CA VAL A 160 4.04 15.41 -14.82
C VAL A 160 5.26 15.54 -15.75
N ARG A 161 6.48 15.45 -15.21
CA ARG A 161 7.71 15.43 -16.04
C ARG A 161 7.76 14.22 -16.96
N ALA A 162 7.31 13.05 -16.51
CA ALA A 162 7.19 11.86 -17.36
C ALA A 162 6.15 12.01 -18.48
N LEU A 163 5.16 12.89 -18.30
CA LEU A 163 4.20 13.28 -19.35
C LEU A 163 4.78 14.28 -20.37
N GLY A 164 6.03 14.73 -20.20
CA GLY A 164 6.69 15.68 -21.10
C GLY A 164 6.34 17.15 -20.84
N TYR A 165 5.95 17.49 -19.61
CA TYR A 165 5.70 18.85 -19.16
C TYR A 165 6.64 19.21 -18.01
N GLY A 166 7.12 20.47 -17.98
CA GLY A 166 7.90 20.98 -16.88
C GLY A 166 7.11 20.92 -15.57
N ALA A 167 7.73 20.45 -14.49
CA ALA A 167 7.09 20.47 -13.17
C ALA A 167 8.12 20.46 -12.05
N ARG A 168 7.82 21.22 -10.99
CA ARG A 168 8.60 21.31 -9.76
C ARG A 168 7.71 21.12 -8.54
N GLY A 169 8.19 20.37 -7.55
CA GLY A 169 7.57 20.24 -6.23
C GLY A 169 7.89 21.44 -5.32
N HIS A 170 6.94 21.81 -4.48
CA HIS A 170 7.04 22.91 -3.49
C HIS A 170 6.55 22.39 -2.16
N VAL A 171 7.40 22.44 -1.13
CA VAL A 171 7.15 21.88 0.20
C VAL A 171 7.61 22.85 1.29
N ALA A 172 7.19 22.66 2.52
CA ALA A 172 7.60 23.48 3.65
C ALA A 172 9.14 23.56 3.76
N GLY A 173 9.67 24.77 3.80
CA GLY A 173 11.11 25.03 3.83
C GLY A 173 11.81 24.98 2.47
N ASN A 174 11.19 24.45 1.42
CA ASN A 174 11.73 24.37 0.06
C ASN A 174 10.67 24.71 -0.99
N THR A 175 10.13 25.92 -0.93
CA THR A 175 9.12 26.43 -1.87
C THR A 175 9.56 27.75 -2.48
N LEU A 176 9.15 27.94 -3.74
CA LEU A 176 9.21 29.25 -4.42
C LEU A 176 7.84 29.93 -4.45
N LEU A 177 6.78 29.26 -4.00
CA LEU A 177 5.38 29.70 -4.09
C LEU A 177 4.85 30.13 -2.72
N LYS A 178 3.88 31.03 -2.73
CA LYS A 178 3.09 31.46 -1.56
C LYS A 178 1.96 30.46 -1.32
N LEU A 179 2.26 29.30 -0.71
CA LEU A 179 1.35 28.17 -0.63
C LEU A 179 0.01 28.48 0.04
N GLU A 180 0.00 29.30 1.09
CA GLU A 180 -1.22 29.66 1.84
C GLU A 180 -2.19 30.49 1.00
N ALA A 181 -1.70 31.38 0.16
CA ALA A 181 -2.51 32.16 -0.76
C ALA A 181 -3.07 31.26 -1.87
N LEU A 182 -2.20 30.43 -2.46
CA LEU A 182 -2.61 29.51 -3.53
C LEU A 182 -3.58 28.42 -3.04
N ALA A 183 -3.52 27.99 -1.78
CA ALA A 183 -4.49 27.05 -1.20
C ALA A 183 -5.91 27.64 -1.14
N GLN A 184 -6.02 28.96 -0.88
CA GLN A 184 -7.28 29.67 -0.93
C GLN A 184 -7.75 29.83 -2.38
N ARG A 185 -6.88 30.22 -3.30
CA ARG A 185 -7.17 30.33 -4.74
C ARG A 185 -7.60 29.02 -5.37
N ALA A 186 -6.96 27.90 -5.01
CA ALA A 186 -7.32 26.56 -5.43
C ALA A 186 -8.58 25.99 -4.73
N GLY A 187 -9.17 26.74 -3.81
CA GLY A 187 -10.42 26.38 -3.14
C GLY A 187 -10.34 25.17 -2.23
N ILE A 188 -9.17 24.84 -1.67
CA ILE A 188 -8.99 23.73 -0.72
C ILE A 188 -8.92 24.20 0.73
N ALA A 189 -8.75 25.48 0.96
CA ALA A 189 -8.73 26.06 2.30
C ALA A 189 -9.26 27.51 2.25
N ARG A 190 -9.62 28.05 3.42
CA ARG A 190 -10.05 29.44 3.59
C ARG A 190 -9.44 30.00 4.86
N SER A 191 -9.16 31.32 4.87
CA SER A 191 -8.72 32.01 6.08
C SER A 191 -9.90 32.27 7.03
N GLU A 192 -9.77 31.87 8.29
CA GLU A 192 -10.68 32.22 9.37
C GLU A 192 -9.86 32.71 10.57
N ASN A 193 -10.08 33.96 11.00
CA ASN A 193 -9.36 34.58 12.12
C ASN A 193 -7.82 34.48 12.00
N GLY A 194 -7.28 34.65 10.80
CA GLY A 194 -5.83 34.56 10.52
C GLY A 194 -5.25 33.15 10.55
N LEU A 195 -6.08 32.12 10.62
CA LEU A 195 -5.71 30.72 10.47
C LEU A 195 -6.29 30.15 9.18
N LEU A 196 -5.49 29.41 8.46
CA LEU A 196 -5.95 28.65 7.31
C LEU A 196 -6.73 27.43 7.80
N LYS A 197 -7.96 27.28 7.31
CA LYS A 197 -8.87 26.18 7.67
C LYS A 197 -9.21 25.38 6.43
N MET A 198 -9.16 24.05 6.56
CA MET A 198 -9.69 23.16 5.54
C MET A 198 -11.16 22.84 5.82
N PRO A 199 -11.97 22.59 4.79
CA PRO A 199 -13.37 22.21 4.99
C PRO A 199 -13.50 20.82 5.62
N PHE A 200 -14.57 20.64 6.40
CA PHE A 200 -15.05 19.39 7.01
C PHE A 200 -14.17 18.80 8.13
N LEU A 201 -12.93 19.20 8.26
CA LEU A 201 -11.99 18.68 9.26
C LEU A 201 -11.46 19.81 10.15
N ASN A 202 -11.32 19.52 11.44
CA ASN A 202 -10.82 20.49 12.42
C ASN A 202 -9.48 20.00 13.02
N CYS A 203 -8.53 19.72 12.16
CA CYS A 203 -7.17 19.35 12.56
C CYS A 203 -6.13 20.23 11.85
N GLY A 204 -4.87 20.14 12.27
CA GLY A 204 -3.74 20.73 11.56
C GLY A 204 -3.44 19.97 10.26
N PHE A 205 -2.64 20.58 9.40
CA PHE A 205 -2.21 19.99 8.14
C PHE A 205 -0.92 20.59 7.63
N ALA A 206 -0.25 19.92 6.71
CA ALA A 206 0.83 20.48 5.90
C ALA A 206 0.32 20.83 4.50
N LEU A 207 0.85 21.92 3.92
CA LEU A 207 0.62 22.32 2.53
C LEU A 207 1.81 21.94 1.67
N ALA A 208 1.53 21.51 0.45
CA ALA A 208 2.51 21.38 -0.61
C ALA A 208 1.87 21.65 -1.97
N ALA A 209 2.70 21.76 -3.00
CA ALA A 209 2.24 21.98 -4.36
C ALA A 209 3.19 21.37 -5.38
N ILE A 210 2.68 21.23 -6.59
CA ILE A 210 3.53 21.20 -7.79
C ILE A 210 3.17 22.42 -8.66
N SER A 211 4.17 23.09 -9.24
CA SER A 211 3.96 24.04 -10.33
C SER A 211 4.31 23.38 -11.66
N THR A 212 3.63 23.75 -12.75
CA THR A 212 3.79 23.12 -14.06
C THR A 212 3.41 24.03 -15.21
N ASP A 213 3.94 23.74 -16.41
CA ASP A 213 3.49 24.30 -17.68
C ASP A 213 2.41 23.44 -18.36
N LEU A 214 1.96 22.33 -17.72
CA LEU A 214 0.81 21.54 -18.17
C LEU A 214 -0.46 22.38 -18.05
N PRO A 215 -1.18 22.64 -19.17
CA PRO A 215 -2.46 23.36 -19.12
C PRO A 215 -3.53 22.53 -18.39
N LEU A 216 -4.18 23.16 -17.42
CA LEU A 216 -5.19 22.54 -16.54
C LEU A 216 -6.44 23.44 -16.44
N GLU A 217 -7.60 22.86 -16.15
CA GLU A 217 -8.77 23.58 -15.69
C GLU A 217 -8.54 24.00 -14.21
N ILE A 218 -8.85 25.24 -13.88
CA ILE A 218 -8.70 25.78 -12.52
C ILE A 218 -9.94 25.56 -11.68
N ASP A 219 -9.75 25.31 -10.39
CA ASP A 219 -10.83 25.29 -9.41
C ASP A 219 -11.11 26.74 -8.92
N LEU A 220 -12.29 26.96 -8.34
CA LEU A 220 -12.69 28.27 -7.79
C LEU A 220 -12.48 28.31 -6.26
N PRO A 221 -12.13 29.47 -5.71
CA PRO A 221 -12.04 29.66 -4.27
C PRO A 221 -13.34 29.34 -3.54
N ILE A 222 -13.22 28.99 -2.25
CA ILE A 222 -14.38 28.81 -1.38
C ILE A 222 -15.00 30.20 -1.10
N ALA A 223 -16.32 30.34 -1.28
CA ALA A 223 -17.02 31.58 -0.98
C ALA A 223 -16.85 32.00 0.48
N PRO A 224 -16.69 33.31 0.79
CA PRO A 224 -16.43 33.79 2.16
C PRO A 224 -17.51 33.38 3.17
N ASN A 225 -18.75 33.20 2.74
CA ASN A 225 -19.90 32.84 3.57
C ASN A 225 -20.23 31.34 3.55
N ALA A 226 -19.45 30.50 2.84
CA ALA A 226 -19.68 29.05 2.84
C ALA A 226 -19.43 28.44 4.21
N SER A 227 -20.28 27.50 4.63
CA SER A 227 -19.99 26.67 5.81
C SER A 227 -18.86 25.72 5.51
N LEU A 228 -17.84 25.68 6.36
CA LEU A 228 -16.77 24.69 6.30
C LEU A 228 -17.07 23.41 7.10
N GLY A 229 -18.17 23.38 7.85
CA GLY A 229 -18.61 22.22 8.61
C GLY A 229 -19.28 21.16 7.71
N TRP A 230 -19.45 19.96 8.26
CA TRP A 230 -20.23 18.92 7.61
C TRP A 230 -21.65 19.41 7.32
N PRO A 231 -22.18 19.16 6.13
CA PRO A 231 -23.58 19.47 5.83
C PRO A 231 -24.51 18.64 6.71
N ASP A 232 -25.77 19.08 6.84
CA ASP A 232 -26.78 18.33 7.54
C ASP A 232 -26.82 16.87 7.06
N SER A 233 -26.83 15.94 7.99
CA SER A 233 -26.70 14.51 7.73
C SER A 233 -27.72 13.99 6.72
N ASP A 234 -28.98 14.49 6.79
CA ASP A 234 -30.06 14.03 5.90
C ASP A 234 -29.90 14.55 4.47
N ALA A 235 -29.48 15.81 4.30
CA ALA A 235 -29.19 16.38 2.99
C ALA A 235 -27.98 15.71 2.34
N TYR A 236 -27.00 15.33 3.14
CA TYR A 236 -25.80 14.64 2.68
C TYR A 236 -26.11 13.20 2.27
N MET A 237 -26.80 12.45 3.12
CA MET A 237 -27.22 11.07 2.84
C MET A 237 -28.09 10.98 1.58
N GLY A 238 -28.99 11.95 1.34
CA GLY A 238 -29.83 12.00 0.17
C GLY A 238 -29.06 12.23 -1.16
N LYS A 239 -27.92 12.92 -1.13
CA LYS A 239 -27.13 13.27 -2.32
C LYS A 239 -26.01 12.27 -2.64
N LEU A 240 -25.36 11.72 -1.64
CA LEU A 240 -24.13 10.92 -1.78
C LEU A 240 -24.28 9.49 -1.27
N GLY A 241 -25.42 9.13 -0.71
CA GLY A 241 -25.69 7.79 -0.21
C GLY A 241 -25.04 7.46 1.13
N THR A 242 -23.89 8.03 1.45
CA THR A 242 -23.20 7.82 2.74
C THR A 242 -22.44 9.05 3.17
N ARG A 243 -22.24 9.20 4.48
CA ARG A 243 -21.32 10.17 5.04
C ARG A 243 -19.91 9.58 5.07
N PRO A 244 -18.94 10.10 4.29
CA PRO A 244 -17.56 9.67 4.41
C PRO A 244 -17.04 9.85 5.84
N GLY A 245 -16.18 8.95 6.28
CA GLY A 245 -15.58 9.03 7.60
C GLY A 245 -16.50 8.68 8.78
N TRP A 246 -17.70 8.15 8.53
CA TRP A 246 -18.58 7.78 9.65
C TRP A 246 -18.01 6.60 10.46
N ALA A 247 -17.50 5.58 9.80
CA ALA A 247 -16.79 4.49 10.45
C ALA A 247 -15.46 4.96 11.07
N GLU A 248 -14.81 5.94 10.46
CA GLU A 248 -13.62 6.59 10.97
C GLU A 248 -13.88 7.33 12.28
N SER A 249 -15.04 8.01 12.44
CA SER A 249 -15.38 8.70 13.68
C SER A 249 -15.56 7.75 14.87
N GLU A 250 -16.04 6.53 14.66
CA GLU A 250 -16.05 5.50 15.70
C GLU A 250 -14.63 5.00 16.01
N ALA A 251 -13.79 4.86 15.00
CA ALA A 251 -12.40 4.45 15.16
C ALA A 251 -11.56 5.50 15.92
N GLU A 252 -11.91 6.80 15.81
CA GLU A 252 -11.25 7.88 16.54
C GLU A 252 -11.42 7.81 18.06
N LEU A 253 -12.46 7.14 18.55
CA LEU A 253 -12.69 6.93 19.98
C LEU A 253 -11.80 5.81 20.56
N ARG A 254 -11.18 5.01 19.73
CA ARG A 254 -10.35 3.87 20.13
C ARG A 254 -8.93 4.32 20.48
N PRO A 255 -8.22 3.64 21.40
CA PRO A 255 -6.80 3.88 21.61
C PRO A 255 -6.01 3.75 20.28
N LEU A 256 -5.02 4.61 20.04
CA LEU A 256 -4.31 4.65 18.76
C LEU A 256 -3.65 3.31 18.43
N HIS A 257 -3.07 2.61 19.43
CA HIS A 257 -2.41 1.32 19.25
C HIS A 257 -3.34 0.16 18.85
N TRP A 258 -4.66 0.35 18.89
CA TRP A 258 -5.63 -0.62 18.36
C TRP A 258 -5.90 -0.41 16.86
N GLY A 259 -5.52 0.75 16.30
CA GLY A 259 -5.81 1.11 14.92
C GLY A 259 -7.30 1.30 14.64
N ARG A 260 -7.65 1.43 13.36
CA ARG A 260 -9.04 1.64 12.93
C ARG A 260 -9.86 0.34 12.82
N TYR A 261 -9.22 -0.79 12.57
CA TYR A 261 -9.88 -2.07 12.39
C TYR A 261 -9.97 -2.84 13.72
N PRO A 262 -11.14 -3.42 14.06
CA PRO A 262 -11.35 -4.09 15.35
C PRO A 262 -10.71 -5.49 15.39
N MET A 263 -9.40 -5.58 15.21
CA MET A 263 -8.63 -6.82 15.19
C MET A 263 -8.68 -7.58 16.51
N GLU A 264 -8.92 -6.89 17.64
CA GLU A 264 -9.06 -7.48 18.97
C GLU A 264 -10.34 -8.29 19.15
N THR A 265 -11.35 -8.08 18.29
CA THR A 265 -12.62 -8.85 18.33
C THR A 265 -12.50 -10.22 17.67
N LEU A 266 -11.40 -10.49 16.96
CA LEU A 266 -11.19 -11.73 16.24
C LEU A 266 -10.69 -12.84 17.18
N LYS A 267 -11.11 -14.07 16.88
CA LYS A 267 -10.65 -15.25 17.64
C LYS A 267 -9.14 -15.41 17.45
N ARG A 268 -8.40 -15.40 18.56
CA ARG A 268 -6.98 -15.74 18.62
C ARG A 268 -6.78 -17.23 18.84
N VAL A 269 -5.75 -17.79 18.21
CA VAL A 269 -5.39 -19.20 18.29
C VAL A 269 -3.90 -19.35 18.54
N PRO A 270 -3.44 -20.43 19.22
CA PRO A 270 -2.02 -20.58 19.54
C PRO A 270 -1.15 -20.84 18.30
N GLU A 271 -1.70 -21.44 17.26
CA GLU A 271 -1.04 -21.74 16.01
C GLU A 271 -1.88 -21.28 14.82
N PRO A 272 -1.27 -20.90 13.68
CA PRO A 272 -2.00 -20.56 12.47
C PRO A 272 -2.95 -21.68 12.03
N THR A 273 -4.06 -21.31 11.37
CA THR A 273 -5.01 -22.28 10.78
C THR A 273 -4.41 -23.10 9.64
N THR A 274 -3.24 -22.71 9.16
CA THR A 274 -2.37 -23.44 8.25
C THR A 274 -1.39 -24.31 9.05
N LEU A 275 -1.31 -25.61 8.78
CA LEU A 275 -0.29 -26.48 9.39
C LEU A 275 1.10 -26.04 8.94
N ILE A 276 1.99 -25.84 9.92
CA ILE A 276 3.41 -25.51 9.70
C ILE A 276 4.26 -26.52 10.46
N LEU A 277 5.06 -27.30 9.73
CA LEU A 277 6.00 -28.28 10.26
C LEU A 277 7.38 -27.64 10.29
N ARG A 278 7.68 -26.93 11.38
CA ARG A 278 8.86 -26.04 11.49
C ARG A 278 10.17 -26.79 11.22
N GLU A 279 10.28 -28.03 11.71
CA GLU A 279 11.47 -28.87 11.58
C GLU A 279 11.71 -29.35 10.14
N GLU A 280 10.70 -29.29 9.29
CA GLU A 280 10.78 -29.70 7.88
C GLU A 280 11.09 -28.52 6.93
N ILE A 281 11.10 -27.30 7.47
CA ILE A 281 11.32 -26.10 6.66
C ILE A 281 12.80 -25.97 6.33
N ILE A 282 13.12 -26.05 5.06
CA ILE A 282 14.44 -25.70 4.53
C ILE A 282 14.46 -24.22 4.21
N ARG A 283 15.42 -23.47 4.78
CA ARG A 283 15.63 -22.06 4.47
C ARG A 283 16.07 -21.92 3.02
N ASN A 284 15.28 -21.26 2.19
CA ASN A 284 15.61 -21.03 0.80
C ASN A 284 16.60 -19.88 0.64
N SER A 285 17.47 -19.95 -0.37
CA SER A 285 18.26 -18.79 -0.81
C SER A 285 17.32 -17.72 -1.41
N LYS A 286 17.60 -16.45 -1.18
CA LYS A 286 16.92 -15.32 -1.88
C LYS A 286 17.11 -15.37 -3.40
N ARG A 287 18.11 -16.10 -3.90
CA ARG A 287 18.30 -16.43 -5.33
C ARG A 287 17.10 -17.18 -5.91
N ALA A 288 16.33 -17.88 -5.08
CA ALA A 288 15.11 -18.59 -5.47
C ALA A 288 13.86 -17.71 -5.53
N ASP A 289 13.92 -16.44 -5.08
CA ASP A 289 12.83 -15.49 -5.24
C ASP A 289 12.51 -15.25 -6.72
N LEU A 290 11.20 -15.14 -7.03
CA LEU A 290 10.68 -15.03 -8.39
C LEU A 290 11.34 -13.92 -9.21
N PHE A 291 11.49 -12.71 -8.64
CA PHE A 291 12.06 -11.58 -9.36
C PHE A 291 13.57 -11.71 -9.53
N THR A 292 14.24 -12.31 -8.56
CA THR A 292 15.65 -12.66 -8.67
C THR A 292 15.88 -13.73 -9.74
N ARG A 293 15.03 -14.75 -9.81
CA ARG A 293 15.03 -15.76 -10.89
C ARG A 293 14.80 -15.13 -12.25
N ALA A 294 13.86 -14.18 -12.37
CA ALA A 294 13.64 -13.44 -13.62
C ALA A 294 14.87 -12.61 -14.02
N LEU A 295 15.50 -11.91 -13.05
CA LEU A 295 16.73 -11.15 -13.28
C LEU A 295 17.86 -12.03 -13.79
N ALA A 296 18.05 -13.21 -13.22
CA ALA A 296 19.07 -14.17 -13.61
C ALA A 296 18.79 -14.87 -14.97
N GLY A 297 17.57 -14.75 -15.50
CA GLY A 297 17.16 -15.37 -16.77
C GLY A 297 16.53 -16.76 -16.65
N ASP A 298 16.28 -17.27 -15.43
CA ASP A 298 15.71 -18.60 -15.18
C ASP A 298 14.33 -18.77 -15.83
N LEU A 299 13.57 -17.67 -15.96
CA LEU A 299 12.22 -17.65 -16.58
C LEU A 299 12.27 -17.41 -18.10
N GLY A 300 13.46 -17.36 -18.69
CA GLY A 300 13.71 -17.06 -20.10
C GLY A 300 13.96 -15.57 -20.38
N GLU A 301 14.55 -15.29 -21.53
CA GLU A 301 15.08 -13.96 -21.90
C GLU A 301 13.98 -12.87 -21.90
N LYS A 302 12.77 -13.17 -22.41
CA LYS A 302 11.67 -12.19 -22.40
C LYS A 302 11.31 -11.74 -20.98
N ALA A 303 11.26 -12.65 -20.02
CA ALA A 303 10.99 -12.31 -18.62
C ALA A 303 12.13 -11.50 -17.99
N LYS A 304 13.38 -11.83 -18.32
CA LYS A 304 14.58 -11.10 -17.89
C LYS A 304 14.56 -9.65 -18.34
N VAL A 305 14.37 -9.41 -19.63
CA VAL A 305 14.32 -8.06 -20.21
C VAL A 305 13.14 -7.26 -19.67
N GLN A 306 11.99 -7.90 -19.49
CA GLN A 306 10.73 -7.25 -19.11
C GLN A 306 10.49 -7.15 -17.59
N ARG A 307 11.40 -7.62 -16.72
CA ARG A 307 11.21 -7.76 -15.27
C ARG A 307 10.80 -6.49 -14.53
N MET A 308 11.18 -5.32 -15.03
CA MET A 308 10.90 -4.04 -14.37
C MET A 308 9.61 -3.36 -14.85
N ARG A 309 8.84 -3.96 -15.76
CA ARG A 309 7.67 -3.33 -16.39
C ARG A 309 6.66 -2.81 -15.37
N PHE A 310 6.35 -3.59 -14.33
CA PHE A 310 5.39 -3.19 -13.29
C PHE A 310 5.81 -1.94 -12.51
N ALA A 311 7.12 -1.64 -12.46
CA ALA A 311 7.68 -0.50 -11.77
C ALA A 311 7.95 0.71 -12.68
N THR A 312 7.89 0.53 -14.02
CA THR A 312 8.38 1.55 -14.95
C THR A 312 7.42 1.91 -16.08
N LYS A 313 6.41 1.08 -16.35
CA LYS A 313 5.53 1.30 -17.51
C LYS A 313 4.45 2.36 -17.30
N HIS A 314 3.82 2.40 -16.14
CA HIS A 314 2.91 3.49 -15.81
C HIS A 314 3.70 4.71 -15.31
N PRO A 315 3.42 5.94 -15.78
CA PRO A 315 4.21 7.12 -15.40
C PRO A 315 4.21 7.40 -13.89
N LEU A 316 3.11 7.12 -13.15
CA LEU A 316 3.12 7.18 -11.68
C LEU A 316 4.04 6.13 -11.04
N ALA A 317 4.04 4.89 -11.53
CA ALA A 317 4.95 3.86 -11.03
C ALA A 317 6.41 4.24 -11.30
N PHE A 318 6.68 4.80 -12.49
CA PHE A 318 7.98 5.31 -12.87
C PHE A 318 8.48 6.40 -11.91
N ALA A 319 7.61 7.34 -11.53
CA ALA A 319 7.94 8.42 -10.60
C ALA A 319 8.21 7.93 -9.16
N MET A 320 7.52 6.86 -8.69
CA MET A 320 7.72 6.29 -7.35
C MET A 320 8.96 5.41 -7.23
N THR A 321 9.36 4.74 -8.29
CA THR A 321 10.42 3.73 -8.27
C THR A 321 11.78 4.25 -7.77
N PRO A 322 12.26 5.44 -8.18
CA PRO A 322 13.51 6.01 -7.65
C PRO A 322 13.47 6.23 -6.14
N LEU A 323 12.37 6.71 -5.60
CA LEU A 323 12.23 6.96 -4.16
C LEU A 323 12.34 5.65 -3.36
N ILE A 324 11.67 4.57 -3.81
CA ILE A 324 11.76 3.26 -3.17
C ILE A 324 13.22 2.77 -3.11
N ARG A 325 13.96 2.92 -4.21
CA ARG A 325 15.37 2.49 -4.29
C ARG A 325 16.28 3.32 -3.39
N ASN A 326 16.05 4.63 -3.35
CA ASN A 326 16.88 5.55 -2.58
C ASN A 326 16.61 5.49 -1.07
N MET A 327 15.50 4.89 -0.63
CA MET A 327 15.27 4.55 0.77
C MET A 327 16.02 3.29 1.24
N VAL A 328 16.53 2.43 0.34
CA VAL A 328 17.24 1.19 0.72
C VAL A 328 18.43 1.42 1.64
N PRO A 329 19.32 2.40 1.41
CA PRO A 329 20.44 2.67 2.33
C PRO A 329 20.01 3.07 3.76
N LEU A 330 18.76 3.50 3.95
CA LEU A 330 18.20 3.90 5.24
C LEU A 330 17.54 2.74 6.01
N GLN A 331 17.47 1.53 5.42
CA GLN A 331 16.81 0.37 6.04
C GLN A 331 17.49 -0.11 7.34
N GLY A 332 18.77 0.25 7.56
CA GLY A 332 19.54 -0.16 8.72
C GLY A 332 20.20 -1.53 8.58
N THR A 333 20.87 -1.92 9.64
CA THR A 333 21.64 -3.17 9.76
C THR A 333 21.24 -3.91 11.03
N TYR A 334 21.83 -5.07 11.25
CA TYR A 334 21.68 -5.83 12.51
C TYR A 334 22.61 -5.33 13.63
N GLU A 335 23.46 -4.35 13.35
CA GLU A 335 24.40 -3.81 14.33
C GLU A 335 23.75 -2.74 15.21
N ARG A 336 24.11 -2.72 16.48
CA ARG A 336 23.72 -1.69 17.42
C ARG A 336 24.75 -0.56 17.36
N LEU A 337 24.32 0.63 16.98
CA LEU A 337 25.19 1.78 16.78
C LEU A 337 25.47 2.59 18.06
N VAL A 338 24.53 2.53 19.02
CA VAL A 338 24.65 3.22 20.31
C VAL A 338 24.21 2.27 21.43
N PRO A 339 24.64 2.46 22.67
CA PRO A 339 24.15 1.67 23.82
C PRO A 339 22.63 1.81 23.96
N ALA A 340 21.95 0.71 24.26
CA ALA A 340 20.51 0.75 24.53
C ALA A 340 20.23 1.61 25.77
N GLU A 341 19.15 2.37 25.75
CA GLU A 341 18.66 3.04 26.93
C GLU A 341 18.33 1.98 28.03
N THR A 342 18.94 2.13 29.19
CA THR A 342 18.75 1.20 30.31
C THR A 342 17.73 1.68 31.33
N ASN A 343 17.06 2.80 31.09
CA ASN A 343 16.01 3.28 31.97
C ASN A 343 14.79 2.33 31.89
N GLY A 344 14.18 2.02 33.03
CA GLY A 344 13.13 1.04 33.20
C GLY A 344 11.90 1.21 32.31
N ALA A 345 11.79 2.36 31.58
CA ALA A 345 10.69 2.67 30.67
C ALA A 345 10.62 1.76 29.43
N LEU A 346 11.73 1.16 28.99
CA LEU A 346 11.78 0.28 27.81
C LEU A 346 11.98 -1.21 28.19
N SER A 347 11.81 -1.56 29.45
CA SER A 347 11.86 -2.95 29.93
C SER A 347 10.54 -3.70 29.81
N ASP A 348 9.40 -2.99 29.68
CA ASP A 348 8.06 -3.55 29.54
C ASP A 348 7.77 -3.91 28.08
N ALA A 349 7.87 -5.19 27.76
CA ALA A 349 7.64 -5.70 26.40
C ALA A 349 6.20 -5.45 25.89
N GLN A 350 5.19 -5.48 26.78
CA GLN A 350 3.80 -5.19 26.41
C GLN A 350 3.62 -3.71 26.05
N ARG A 351 4.11 -2.81 26.91
CA ARG A 351 4.06 -1.36 26.67
C ARG A 351 4.83 -0.97 25.42
N ASN A 352 5.98 -1.59 25.17
CA ASN A 352 6.74 -1.39 23.94
C ASN A 352 5.97 -1.84 22.71
N ALA A 353 5.34 -3.01 22.75
CA ALA A 353 4.53 -3.52 21.63
C ALA A 353 3.36 -2.58 21.29
N GLU A 354 2.65 -2.09 22.31
CA GLU A 354 1.57 -1.12 22.12
C GLU A 354 2.10 0.22 21.58
N SER A 355 3.26 0.69 22.06
CA SER A 355 3.88 1.93 21.55
C SER A 355 4.33 1.79 20.09
N ILE A 356 4.88 0.65 19.70
CA ILE A 356 5.22 0.34 18.30
C ILE A 356 3.97 0.34 17.41
N LYS A 357 2.87 -0.25 17.88
CA LYS A 357 1.60 -0.24 17.13
C LYS A 357 1.06 1.18 16.97
N ALA A 358 1.03 1.96 18.05
CA ALA A 358 0.62 3.36 18.01
C ALA A 358 1.48 4.16 17.00
N LEU A 359 2.80 3.97 17.03
CA LEU A 359 3.75 4.61 16.14
C LEU A 359 3.50 4.25 14.66
N ALA A 360 3.31 2.97 14.37
CA ALA A 360 3.05 2.50 13.02
C ALA A 360 1.73 3.06 12.46
N TYR A 361 0.66 3.08 13.27
CA TYR A 361 -0.62 3.68 12.87
C TYR A 361 -0.51 5.21 12.71
N PHE A 362 0.22 5.89 13.59
CA PHE A 362 0.51 7.32 13.42
C PHE A 362 1.21 7.62 12.10
N LEU A 363 2.14 6.78 11.69
CA LEU A 363 2.86 6.91 10.41
C LEU A 363 2.03 6.51 9.19
N GLY A 364 0.88 5.84 9.38
CA GLY A 364 -0.08 5.51 8.32
C GLY A 364 -0.05 4.04 7.88
N ALA A 365 0.38 3.10 8.72
CA ALA A 365 0.12 1.69 8.50
C ALA A 365 -1.38 1.39 8.64
N ASP A 366 -1.90 0.47 7.83
CA ASP A 366 -3.31 0.10 7.90
C ASP A 366 -3.55 -0.99 8.95
N LEU A 367 -2.61 -1.92 9.11
CA LEU A 367 -2.63 -2.98 10.12
C LEU A 367 -1.22 -3.27 10.63
N VAL A 368 -1.11 -3.58 11.92
CA VAL A 368 0.17 -3.88 12.57
C VAL A 368 0.02 -5.10 13.48
N GLY A 369 1.00 -5.99 13.43
CA GLY A 369 1.13 -7.13 14.34
C GLY A 369 2.60 -7.43 14.61
N ILE A 370 2.85 -8.17 15.69
CA ILE A 370 4.21 -8.48 16.16
C ILE A 370 4.31 -9.98 16.39
N CYS A 371 5.35 -10.62 15.88
CA CYS A 371 5.63 -12.02 16.12
C CYS A 371 7.11 -12.25 16.47
N GLU A 372 7.43 -13.45 16.93
CA GLU A 372 8.80 -13.91 17.02
C GLU A 372 9.41 -14.00 15.61
N ALA A 373 10.65 -13.55 15.46
CA ALA A 373 11.41 -13.68 14.23
C ALA A 373 12.18 -15.02 14.26
N GLU A 374 11.46 -16.11 13.99
CA GLU A 374 12.02 -17.45 14.02
C GLU A 374 13.07 -17.66 12.90
N PRO A 375 14.17 -18.38 13.14
CA PRO A 375 15.26 -18.55 12.17
C PRO A 375 14.84 -19.08 10.80
N TRP A 376 13.83 -19.97 10.76
CA TRP A 376 13.31 -20.55 9.51
C TRP A 376 12.56 -19.54 8.63
N MET A 377 12.21 -18.37 9.16
CA MET A 377 11.59 -17.29 8.37
C MET A 377 12.61 -16.48 7.57
N PHE A 378 13.90 -16.61 7.86
CA PHE A 378 14.95 -15.89 7.15
C PHE A 378 15.40 -16.67 5.90
N TYR A 379 15.73 -15.95 4.83
CA TYR A 379 16.45 -16.55 3.72
C TYR A 379 17.81 -17.11 4.20
N SER A 380 18.30 -18.16 3.57
CA SER A 380 19.60 -18.75 3.92
C SER A 380 20.77 -17.93 3.41
N HIS A 381 20.63 -17.33 2.22
CA HIS A 381 21.67 -16.57 1.54
C HIS A 381 21.08 -15.37 0.81
N GLU A 382 21.82 -14.29 0.74
CA GLU A 382 21.49 -13.13 -0.10
C GLU A 382 21.55 -13.48 -1.60
N ALA A 383 20.90 -12.65 -2.42
CA ALA A 383 20.80 -12.95 -3.85
C ALA A 383 22.05 -12.52 -4.66
N GLN A 384 22.72 -11.42 -4.27
CA GLN A 384 23.73 -10.79 -5.13
C GLN A 384 25.08 -11.52 -5.10
N GLN A 385 25.60 -11.79 -3.93
CA GLN A 385 26.89 -12.44 -3.74
C GLN A 385 26.77 -13.88 -3.21
N GLY A 386 25.56 -14.32 -2.84
CA GLY A 386 25.33 -15.64 -2.27
C GLY A 386 25.90 -15.81 -0.85
N LYS A 387 26.07 -14.71 -0.10
CA LYS A 387 26.54 -14.75 1.28
C LYS A 387 25.46 -15.30 2.21
N PRO A 388 25.83 -16.07 3.25
CA PRO A 388 24.88 -16.51 4.28
C PRO A 388 24.21 -15.32 5.00
N ILE A 389 22.94 -15.50 5.37
CA ILE A 389 22.17 -14.57 6.21
C ILE A 389 22.03 -15.20 7.59
N GLU A 390 22.55 -14.50 8.62
CA GLU A 390 22.45 -14.94 10.01
C GLU A 390 21.29 -14.24 10.71
N PRO A 391 20.27 -14.98 11.18
CA PRO A 391 19.16 -14.41 11.95
C PRO A 391 19.65 -13.93 13.32
N THR A 392 19.63 -12.64 13.57
CA THR A 392 20.10 -12.04 14.83
C THR A 392 19.00 -11.44 15.67
N HIS A 393 17.96 -10.87 15.03
CA HIS A 393 16.82 -10.27 15.71
C HIS A 393 15.78 -11.33 16.11
N LYS A 394 15.17 -11.12 17.28
CA LYS A 394 14.13 -12.03 17.82
C LYS A 394 12.71 -11.51 17.64
N HIS A 395 12.53 -10.23 17.34
CA HIS A 395 11.23 -9.61 17.23
C HIS A 395 11.00 -9.12 15.80
N CYS A 396 9.84 -9.42 15.24
CA CYS A 396 9.41 -9.00 13.92
C CYS A 396 8.10 -8.23 14.00
N ILE A 397 8.14 -6.96 13.63
CA ILE A 397 6.99 -6.07 13.47
C ILE A 397 6.54 -6.19 12.03
N VAL A 398 5.28 -6.55 11.83
CA VAL A 398 4.67 -6.73 10.50
C VAL A 398 3.63 -5.64 10.29
N MET A 399 3.73 -4.92 9.19
CA MET A 399 2.76 -3.89 8.81
C MET A 399 2.16 -4.23 7.46
N LEU A 400 0.84 -4.07 7.34
CA LEU A 400 0.13 -4.18 6.07
C LEU A 400 -0.30 -2.79 5.61
N LEU A 401 -0.12 -2.53 4.31
CA LEU A 401 -0.50 -1.31 3.60
C LEU A 401 -1.59 -1.66 2.59
N ASP A 402 -2.77 -1.05 2.72
CA ASP A 402 -3.87 -1.22 1.76
C ASP A 402 -3.50 -0.60 0.41
N GLN A 403 -3.73 -1.35 -0.67
CA GLN A 403 -3.45 -0.89 -2.03
C GLN A 403 -4.54 0.04 -2.60
N GLY A 404 -5.65 0.22 -1.88
CA GLY A 404 -6.79 1.02 -2.30
C GLY A 404 -7.83 0.21 -3.07
N PHE A 405 -9.04 0.18 -2.52
CA PHE A 405 -10.19 -0.55 -3.10
C PHE A 405 -10.61 0.05 -4.45
N GLU A 406 -10.76 1.37 -4.50
CA GLU A 406 -11.35 2.08 -5.63
C GLU A 406 -10.55 1.89 -6.92
N THR A 407 -9.23 2.07 -6.86
CA THR A 407 -8.36 1.87 -8.03
C THR A 407 -8.38 0.42 -8.48
N MET A 408 -8.42 -0.53 -7.52
CA MET A 408 -8.54 -1.95 -7.84
C MET A 408 -9.89 -2.28 -8.48
N GLU A 409 -10.98 -1.64 -8.05
CA GLU A 409 -12.31 -1.83 -8.61
C GLU A 409 -12.42 -1.28 -10.05
N GLY A 410 -11.76 -0.15 -10.34
CA GLY A 410 -11.67 0.42 -11.70
C GLY A 410 -10.78 -0.37 -12.66
N ALA A 411 -9.78 -1.10 -12.15
CA ALA A 411 -8.79 -1.81 -12.94
C ALA A 411 -9.28 -3.19 -13.43
N SER A 412 -8.74 -3.67 -14.54
CA SER A 412 -9.04 -5.01 -15.08
C SER A 412 -8.09 -6.10 -14.62
N GLY A 413 -6.88 -5.72 -14.21
CA GLY A 413 -5.74 -6.60 -14.02
C GLY A 413 -4.91 -6.85 -15.29
N ASP A 414 -5.41 -6.47 -16.47
CA ASP A 414 -4.65 -6.31 -17.72
C ASP A 414 -4.53 -4.81 -18.02
N ASP A 415 -3.72 -4.10 -17.26
CA ASP A 415 -3.52 -2.65 -17.25
C ASP A 415 -2.15 -2.29 -16.67
N TRP A 416 -1.78 -1.02 -16.73
CA TRP A 416 -0.53 -0.53 -16.16
C TRP A 416 -0.70 0.09 -14.76
N ILE A 417 -1.92 0.52 -14.39
CA ILE A 417 -2.19 1.14 -13.08
C ILE A 417 -1.97 0.16 -11.92
N SER A 418 -2.20 -1.14 -12.11
CA SER A 418 -1.93 -2.18 -11.10
C SER A 418 -0.45 -2.19 -10.67
N GLY A 419 0.46 -1.79 -11.55
CA GLY A 419 1.87 -1.53 -11.22
C GLY A 419 2.01 -0.37 -10.25
N ALA A 420 1.37 0.76 -10.53
CA ALA A 420 1.40 1.95 -9.67
C ALA A 420 0.79 1.67 -8.28
N GLN A 421 -0.32 0.91 -8.21
CA GLN A 421 -0.88 0.47 -6.91
C GLN A 421 0.13 -0.31 -6.07
N SER A 422 0.87 -1.23 -6.70
CA SER A 422 1.92 -1.98 -6.02
C SER A 422 3.05 -1.07 -5.55
N MET A 423 3.51 -0.13 -6.40
CA MET A 423 4.59 0.81 -6.05
C MET A 423 4.18 1.75 -4.93
N ARG A 424 2.93 2.25 -4.91
CA ARG A 424 2.41 3.06 -3.80
C ARG A 424 2.51 2.32 -2.46
N GLY A 425 2.02 1.09 -2.39
CA GLY A 425 2.11 0.29 -1.15
C GLY A 425 3.55 0.02 -0.71
N TYR A 426 4.46 -0.24 -1.65
CA TYR A 426 5.88 -0.42 -1.36
C TYR A 426 6.57 0.87 -0.89
N MET A 427 6.28 2.00 -1.52
CA MET A 427 6.83 3.31 -1.15
C MET A 427 6.41 3.69 0.27
N ARG A 428 5.10 3.63 0.57
CA ARG A 428 4.57 3.86 1.92
C ARG A 428 5.20 2.93 2.96
N GLY A 429 5.28 1.63 2.64
CA GLY A 429 5.88 0.65 3.55
C GLY A 429 7.36 0.93 3.83
N ALA A 430 8.14 1.27 2.79
CA ALA A 430 9.56 1.60 2.95
C ALA A 430 9.76 2.86 3.82
N PHE A 431 8.92 3.87 3.63
CA PHE A 431 8.92 5.08 4.47
C PHE A 431 8.61 4.75 5.93
N ILE A 432 7.49 4.07 6.21
CA ILE A 432 7.05 3.78 7.58
C ILE A 432 8.07 2.91 8.32
N ALA A 433 8.47 1.78 7.74
CA ALA A 433 9.43 0.87 8.37
C ALA A 433 10.81 1.52 8.54
N GLY A 434 11.21 2.35 7.58
CA GLY A 434 12.47 3.07 7.63
C GLY A 434 12.52 4.13 8.73
N VAL A 435 11.46 4.95 8.87
CA VAL A 435 11.33 5.95 9.95
C VAL A 435 11.30 5.26 11.30
N MET A 436 10.49 4.21 11.48
CA MET A 436 10.44 3.44 12.72
C MET A 436 11.80 2.84 13.07
N GLY A 437 12.47 2.22 12.09
CA GLY A 437 13.80 1.64 12.29
C GLY A 437 14.85 2.70 12.68
N ALA A 438 14.83 3.86 12.01
CA ALA A 438 15.72 4.98 12.37
C ALA A 438 15.46 5.49 13.79
N HIS A 439 14.18 5.54 14.20
CA HIS A 439 13.80 5.93 15.55
C HIS A 439 14.32 4.91 16.59
N LEU A 440 14.10 3.60 16.40
CA LEU A 440 14.58 2.56 17.31
C LEU A 440 16.10 2.56 17.44
N ARG A 441 16.83 2.79 16.35
CA ARG A 441 18.29 2.89 16.41
C ARG A 441 18.77 4.08 17.24
N ARG A 442 18.01 5.21 17.25
CA ARG A 442 18.30 6.35 18.15
C ARG A 442 18.05 6.03 19.61
N LEU A 443 17.08 5.16 19.91
CA LEU A 443 16.84 4.65 21.25
C LEU A 443 17.89 3.57 21.69
N GLY A 444 18.85 3.25 20.83
CA GLY A 444 19.91 2.29 21.12
C GLY A 444 19.56 0.84 20.78
N TYR A 445 18.45 0.57 20.09
CA TYR A 445 18.07 -0.77 19.67
C TYR A 445 18.44 -1.02 18.21
N SER A 446 19.04 -2.17 17.94
CA SER A 446 19.29 -2.62 16.59
C SER A 446 17.96 -2.83 15.85
N SER A 447 17.87 -2.39 14.60
CA SER A 447 16.66 -2.57 13.80
C SER A 447 16.95 -2.51 12.30
N ARG A 448 16.30 -3.40 11.55
CA ARG A 448 16.41 -3.50 10.09
C ARG A 448 15.02 -3.58 9.47
N ALA A 449 14.75 -2.69 8.51
CA ALA A 449 13.55 -2.72 7.69
C ALA A 449 13.72 -3.73 6.54
N HIS A 450 12.67 -4.48 6.25
CA HIS A 450 12.59 -5.47 5.18
C HIS A 450 11.48 -5.06 4.23
N THR A 451 11.86 -4.61 3.04
CA THR A 451 10.97 -4.04 2.02
C THR A 451 10.97 -4.88 0.75
N ASN A 452 10.13 -4.51 -0.23
CA ASN A 452 10.18 -5.14 -1.54
C ASN A 452 11.50 -4.96 -2.29
N ALA A 453 12.24 -3.90 -1.99
CA ALA A 453 13.54 -3.64 -2.61
C ALA A 453 14.63 -4.54 -2.02
N GLU A 454 14.58 -4.76 -0.71
CA GLU A 454 15.47 -5.67 -0.01
C GLU A 454 14.84 -6.21 1.27
N SER A 455 14.87 -7.55 1.44
CA SER A 455 14.39 -8.24 2.63
C SER A 455 15.20 -9.50 2.88
N ASP A 456 15.53 -9.77 4.13
CA ASP A 456 16.15 -11.03 4.56
C ASP A 456 15.11 -12.01 5.12
N VAL A 457 13.87 -11.56 5.32
CA VAL A 457 12.77 -12.30 5.97
C VAL A 457 11.65 -12.60 4.99
N LEU A 458 11.06 -13.79 5.09
CA LEU A 458 9.84 -14.18 4.38
C LEU A 458 8.63 -13.50 5.00
N HIS A 459 7.90 -12.70 4.21
CA HIS A 459 6.78 -11.89 4.69
C HIS A 459 5.54 -12.72 5.07
N ILE A 460 5.26 -13.80 4.35
CA ILE A 460 4.03 -14.61 4.54
C ILE A 460 3.98 -15.27 5.91
N PRO A 461 5.00 -16.05 6.34
CA PRO A 461 4.97 -16.65 7.67
C PRO A 461 4.93 -15.60 8.78
N ALA A 462 5.69 -14.51 8.67
CA ALA A 462 5.65 -13.42 9.64
C ALA A 462 4.24 -12.81 9.77
N THR A 463 3.54 -12.61 8.65
CA THR A 463 2.17 -12.06 8.65
C THR A 463 1.16 -13.01 9.31
N LEU A 464 1.32 -14.32 9.12
CA LEU A 464 0.48 -15.34 9.77
C LEU A 464 0.70 -15.37 11.28
N LEU A 465 1.97 -15.42 11.72
CA LEU A 465 2.34 -15.48 13.13
C LEU A 465 2.01 -14.18 13.87
N ALA A 466 2.12 -13.03 13.21
CA ALA A 466 1.71 -11.74 13.77
C ALA A 466 0.18 -11.55 13.85
N GLY A 467 -0.62 -12.56 13.49
CA GLY A 467 -2.06 -12.54 13.63
C GLY A 467 -2.78 -11.55 12.71
N LEU A 468 -2.22 -11.26 11.53
CA LEU A 468 -2.79 -10.29 10.59
C LEU A 468 -3.69 -10.91 9.54
N GLY A 469 -3.85 -12.24 9.53
CA GLY A 469 -4.74 -12.91 8.60
C GLY A 469 -4.53 -14.42 8.55
N GLU A 470 -5.21 -15.07 7.61
CA GLU A 470 -5.05 -16.48 7.30
C GLU A 470 -4.54 -16.68 5.87
N LEU A 471 -3.86 -17.80 5.60
CA LEU A 471 -3.36 -18.13 4.27
C LEU A 471 -4.53 -18.49 3.34
N SER A 472 -4.67 -17.77 2.24
CA SER A 472 -5.79 -17.92 1.30
C SER A 472 -5.54 -18.93 0.19
N ARG A 473 -6.59 -19.28 -0.60
CA ARG A 473 -6.45 -20.09 -1.83
C ARG A 473 -5.62 -19.39 -2.92
N ILE A 474 -5.48 -18.07 -2.88
CA ILE A 474 -4.57 -17.36 -3.80
C ILE A 474 -3.16 -17.95 -3.67
N GLY A 475 -2.85 -18.52 -2.49
CA GLY A 475 -1.55 -19.05 -2.13
C GLY A 475 -0.51 -17.96 -1.99
N GLU A 476 0.50 -18.18 -1.19
CA GLU A 476 1.56 -17.20 -0.91
C GLU A 476 1.02 -15.76 -0.70
N LEU A 477 -0.20 -15.66 -0.15
CA LEU A 477 -0.88 -14.42 0.18
C LEU A 477 -1.77 -14.63 1.41
N VAL A 478 -1.50 -13.85 2.45
CA VAL A 478 -2.32 -13.79 3.65
C VAL A 478 -3.48 -12.84 3.39
N LEU A 479 -4.69 -13.26 3.75
CA LEU A 479 -5.90 -12.48 3.62
C LEU A 479 -6.31 -11.99 5.00
N ASN A 480 -6.51 -10.69 5.11
CA ASN A 480 -7.07 -10.05 6.30
C ASN A 480 -8.60 -9.89 6.14
N PRO A 481 -9.39 -10.06 7.21
CA PRO A 481 -10.84 -9.98 7.08
C PRO A 481 -11.38 -8.59 6.71
N PHE A 482 -10.67 -7.51 7.02
CA PHE A 482 -11.14 -6.14 6.81
C PHE A 482 -10.67 -5.55 5.47
N ILE A 483 -9.38 -5.69 5.16
CA ILE A 483 -8.80 -5.17 3.90
C ILE A 483 -8.72 -6.24 2.81
N GLY A 484 -9.16 -7.45 3.10
CA GLY A 484 -9.12 -8.56 2.17
C GLY A 484 -7.68 -8.92 1.73
N PRO A 485 -7.50 -9.33 0.48
CA PRO A 485 -6.20 -9.72 -0.06
C PRO A 485 -5.39 -8.55 -0.62
N ARG A 486 -5.91 -7.30 -0.63
CA ARG A 486 -5.31 -6.15 -1.33
C ARG A 486 -4.25 -5.41 -0.51
N SER A 487 -3.38 -6.13 0.18
CA SER A 487 -2.33 -5.54 0.99
C SER A 487 -0.93 -5.74 0.42
N LYS A 488 -0.03 -4.84 0.78
CA LYS A 488 1.42 -5.03 0.74
C LYS A 488 1.95 -5.09 2.15
N SER A 489 2.88 -6.01 2.40
CA SER A 489 3.54 -6.15 3.70
C SER A 489 4.91 -5.49 3.68
N VAL A 490 5.28 -4.90 4.79
CA VAL A 490 6.63 -4.47 5.12
C VAL A 490 6.94 -4.94 6.54
N LEU A 491 8.18 -5.33 6.79
CA LEU A 491 8.60 -5.84 8.09
C LEU A 491 9.69 -4.94 8.67
N LEU A 492 9.79 -4.96 9.98
CA LEU A 492 10.91 -4.38 10.74
C LEU A 492 11.33 -5.39 11.80
N THR A 493 12.57 -5.87 11.75
CA THR A 493 13.12 -6.70 12.81
C THR A 493 13.95 -5.88 13.78
N THR A 494 13.97 -6.26 15.06
CA THR A 494 14.66 -5.52 16.12
C THR A 494 15.02 -6.40 17.30
N ASP A 495 15.94 -5.93 18.13
CA ASP A 495 16.27 -6.48 19.44
C ASP A 495 15.53 -5.78 20.61
N LEU A 496 14.69 -4.76 20.33
CA LEU A 496 13.78 -4.18 21.33
C LEU A 496 12.85 -5.28 21.85
N PRO A 497 12.75 -5.50 23.19
CA PRO A 497 11.81 -6.44 23.75
C PRO A 497 10.35 -6.07 23.43
N LEU A 498 9.61 -7.00 22.81
CA LEU A 498 8.22 -6.80 22.38
C LEU A 498 7.38 -8.02 22.77
N ALA A 499 6.16 -7.79 23.24
CA ALA A 499 5.16 -8.84 23.35
C ALA A 499 4.63 -9.25 21.97
N PHE A 500 4.36 -10.55 21.80
CA PHE A 500 3.89 -11.12 20.54
C PHE A 500 2.38 -11.17 20.47
N ASP A 501 1.86 -10.93 19.28
CA ASP A 501 0.46 -11.21 18.95
C ASP A 501 0.29 -12.72 18.66
N GLN A 502 -0.95 -13.19 18.78
CA GLN A 502 -1.30 -14.56 18.41
C GLN A 502 -1.96 -14.58 17.02
N PRO A 503 -1.77 -15.68 16.25
CA PRO A 503 -2.50 -15.92 15.02
C PRO A 503 -4.02 -15.83 15.19
N ILE A 504 -4.75 -15.60 14.10
CA ILE A 504 -6.21 -15.47 14.09
C ILE A 504 -6.87 -16.61 13.30
N ASP A 505 -8.12 -16.88 13.68
CA ASP A 505 -9.03 -17.79 12.98
C ASP A 505 -10.36 -17.07 12.75
N PHE A 506 -10.62 -16.63 11.52
CA PHE A 506 -11.90 -16.05 11.12
C PHE A 506 -12.67 -16.93 10.11
N GLY A 507 -12.26 -18.19 9.98
CA GLY A 507 -12.94 -19.20 9.19
C GLY A 507 -12.63 -19.17 7.70
N LEU A 508 -11.58 -18.47 7.27
CA LEU A 508 -11.20 -18.35 5.87
C LEU A 508 -10.96 -19.69 5.19
N GLN A 509 -10.38 -20.65 5.93
CA GLN A 509 -10.03 -21.96 5.35
C GLN A 509 -11.25 -22.63 4.73
N SER A 510 -12.40 -22.60 5.39
CA SER A 510 -13.62 -23.20 4.87
C SER A 510 -14.23 -22.40 3.71
N VAL A 511 -14.16 -21.07 3.75
CA VAL A 511 -14.60 -20.21 2.65
C VAL A 511 -13.76 -20.46 1.41
N CYS A 512 -12.44 -20.42 1.52
CA CYS A 512 -11.51 -20.66 0.41
C CYS A 512 -11.66 -22.07 -0.19
N ASN A 513 -12.02 -23.07 0.65
CA ASN A 513 -12.26 -24.43 0.16
C ASN A 513 -13.45 -24.50 -0.82
N MET A 514 -14.47 -23.67 -0.64
CA MET A 514 -15.69 -23.63 -1.45
C MET A 514 -15.68 -22.62 -2.59
N CYS A 515 -14.98 -21.48 -2.43
CA CYS A 515 -15.19 -20.28 -3.23
C CYS A 515 -14.66 -20.40 -4.66
N LEU A 516 -13.42 -20.82 -4.88
CA LEU A 516 -12.76 -20.99 -6.19
C LEU A 516 -12.69 -19.76 -7.13
N LYS A 517 -13.25 -18.59 -6.77
CA LYS A 517 -13.33 -17.41 -7.65
C LYS A 517 -11.96 -16.93 -8.11
N CYS A 518 -10.97 -16.87 -7.23
CA CYS A 518 -9.61 -16.48 -7.57
C CYS A 518 -8.94 -17.45 -8.56
N ALA A 519 -9.24 -18.75 -8.50
CA ALA A 519 -8.75 -19.75 -9.46
C ALA A 519 -9.47 -19.60 -10.81
N ARG A 520 -10.80 -19.42 -10.80
CA ARG A 520 -11.62 -19.16 -12.00
C ARG A 520 -11.12 -17.97 -12.78
N GLU A 521 -10.90 -16.85 -12.10
CA GLU A 521 -10.53 -15.58 -12.73
C GLU A 521 -9.03 -15.42 -13.03
N CYS A 522 -8.19 -16.39 -12.63
CA CYS A 522 -6.75 -16.32 -12.88
C CYS A 522 -6.45 -16.37 -14.38
N PRO A 523 -5.89 -15.32 -15.01
CA PRO A 523 -5.70 -15.26 -16.46
C PRO A 523 -4.72 -16.30 -16.99
N CYS A 524 -3.77 -16.72 -16.17
CA CYS A 524 -2.77 -17.74 -16.53
C CYS A 524 -3.04 -19.12 -15.91
N ASN A 525 -4.19 -19.32 -15.25
CA ASN A 525 -4.57 -20.61 -14.65
C ASN A 525 -3.51 -21.15 -13.68
N ALA A 526 -2.96 -20.26 -12.81
CA ALA A 526 -1.88 -20.59 -11.88
C ALA A 526 -2.36 -20.93 -10.45
N ILE A 527 -3.60 -20.56 -10.09
CA ILE A 527 -4.17 -20.83 -8.75
C ILE A 527 -4.90 -22.16 -8.76
N PRO A 528 -4.64 -23.06 -7.80
CA PRO A 528 -5.20 -24.42 -7.84
C PRO A 528 -6.72 -24.43 -7.62
N PHE A 529 -7.43 -25.21 -8.43
CA PHE A 529 -8.81 -25.65 -8.16
C PHE A 529 -8.86 -26.80 -7.13
N GLY A 530 -7.78 -27.59 -7.06
CA GLY A 530 -7.65 -28.76 -6.20
C GLY A 530 -7.46 -28.44 -4.71
N PRO A 531 -7.25 -29.49 -3.91
CA PRO A 531 -7.01 -29.39 -2.48
C PRO A 531 -5.62 -28.80 -2.17
N LYS A 532 -5.37 -28.56 -0.89
CA LYS A 532 -4.05 -28.20 -0.36
C LYS A 532 -3.06 -29.36 -0.48
N VAL A 533 -1.79 -29.02 -0.56
CA VAL A 533 -0.63 -29.91 -0.53
C VAL A 533 0.36 -29.44 0.54
N MET A 534 1.30 -30.30 0.92
CA MET A 534 2.47 -29.90 1.70
C MET A 534 3.54 -29.34 0.73
N PHE A 535 4.11 -28.21 1.09
CA PHE A 535 5.21 -27.60 0.36
C PHE A 535 6.21 -26.98 1.35
N ASN A 536 7.42 -27.51 1.41
CA ASN A 536 8.48 -27.03 2.29
C ASN A 536 8.01 -26.84 3.76
N GLY A 537 7.33 -27.84 4.31
CA GLY A 537 6.79 -27.80 5.68
C GLY A 537 5.45 -27.07 5.84
N TYR A 538 4.86 -26.49 4.81
CA TYR A 538 3.59 -25.73 4.88
C TYR A 538 2.42 -26.47 4.23
N GLU A 539 1.27 -26.45 4.87
CA GLU A 539 -0.03 -26.78 4.27
C GLU A 539 -0.56 -25.61 3.45
N ILE A 540 -0.63 -25.73 2.12
CA ILE A 540 -0.94 -24.61 1.24
C ILE A 540 -1.73 -25.02 0.00
N TRP A 541 -2.63 -24.16 -0.50
CA TRP A 541 -3.03 -24.15 -1.90
C TRP A 541 -1.87 -23.57 -2.71
N LYS A 542 -0.90 -24.39 -3.08
CA LYS A 542 0.32 -23.92 -3.71
C LYS A 542 0.07 -23.48 -5.15
N PRO A 543 0.14 -22.16 -5.46
CA PRO A 543 0.03 -21.71 -6.84
C PRO A 543 1.29 -22.00 -7.62
N ASP A 544 1.16 -22.04 -8.93
CA ASP A 544 2.28 -22.06 -9.86
C ASP A 544 2.83 -20.62 -10.00
N VAL A 545 3.71 -20.24 -9.05
CA VAL A 545 4.23 -18.86 -8.95
C VAL A 545 5.05 -18.45 -10.17
N GLU A 546 5.81 -19.37 -10.75
CA GLU A 546 6.64 -19.11 -11.93
C GLU A 546 5.76 -18.83 -13.15
N LYS A 547 4.67 -19.57 -13.31
CA LYS A 547 3.67 -19.34 -14.35
C LYS A 547 2.98 -17.99 -14.18
N CYS A 548 2.57 -17.67 -12.93
CA CYS A 548 2.01 -16.37 -12.58
C CYS A 548 3.01 -15.24 -12.84
N GLY A 549 4.25 -15.40 -12.37
CA GLY A 549 5.33 -14.42 -12.55
C GLY A 549 5.66 -14.18 -14.01
N LYS A 550 5.80 -15.25 -14.80
CA LYS A 550 6.04 -15.15 -16.23
C LYS A 550 4.93 -14.38 -16.95
N TYR A 551 3.65 -14.67 -16.62
CA TYR A 551 2.50 -13.89 -17.14
C TYR A 551 2.62 -12.41 -16.77
N ARG A 552 2.81 -12.09 -15.48
CA ARG A 552 2.92 -10.71 -15.00
C ARG A 552 4.06 -9.92 -15.64
N LEU A 553 5.17 -10.60 -15.95
CA LEU A 553 6.36 -9.98 -16.55
C LEU A 553 6.27 -9.84 -18.07
N THR A 554 5.49 -10.69 -18.76
CA THR A 554 5.51 -10.76 -20.22
C THR A 554 4.19 -10.43 -20.91
N ASN A 555 3.10 -10.21 -20.16
CA ASN A 555 1.82 -9.77 -20.71
C ASN A 555 1.94 -8.36 -21.28
N MET A 556 1.69 -8.18 -22.58
CA MET A 556 1.82 -6.91 -23.28
C MET A 556 0.68 -5.92 -22.99
N LYS A 557 -0.41 -6.39 -22.37
CA LYS A 557 -1.58 -5.58 -22.03
C LYS A 557 -1.54 -4.95 -20.65
N GLY A 558 -0.54 -5.29 -19.83
CA GLY A 558 -0.40 -4.78 -18.48
C GLY A 558 0.51 -5.64 -17.60
N SER A 559 0.74 -5.21 -16.38
CA SER A 559 1.63 -5.85 -15.42
C SER A 559 1.06 -5.76 -14.00
N ALA A 560 1.65 -6.53 -13.07
CA ALA A 560 1.23 -6.67 -11.68
C ALA A 560 -0.15 -7.36 -11.48
N CYS A 561 -0.97 -7.50 -12.49
CA CYS A 561 -2.25 -8.20 -12.55
C CYS A 561 -3.23 -7.86 -11.40
N GLY A 562 -3.14 -8.55 -10.22
CA GLY A 562 -4.04 -8.30 -9.08
C GLY A 562 -5.45 -8.91 -9.21
N ARG A 563 -5.76 -9.60 -10.29
CA ARG A 563 -7.08 -10.13 -10.60
C ARG A 563 -7.65 -11.03 -9.51
N CYS A 564 -6.85 -11.92 -8.98
CA CYS A 564 -7.26 -12.83 -7.90
C CYS A 564 -7.61 -12.09 -6.60
N MET A 565 -7.01 -10.93 -6.37
CA MET A 565 -7.32 -10.06 -5.23
C MET A 565 -8.64 -9.34 -5.47
N LYS A 566 -8.79 -8.72 -6.65
CA LYS A 566 -9.99 -7.97 -7.03
C LYS A 566 -11.26 -8.81 -6.92
N THR A 567 -11.23 -10.06 -7.38
CA THR A 567 -12.40 -10.94 -7.43
C THR A 567 -12.69 -11.70 -6.14
N CYS A 568 -11.91 -11.47 -5.09
CA CYS A 568 -12.11 -12.11 -3.80
C CYS A 568 -13.33 -11.52 -3.06
N PRO A 569 -14.25 -12.34 -2.50
CA PRO A 569 -15.39 -11.83 -1.73
C PRO A 569 -15.02 -10.99 -0.52
N TYR A 570 -13.78 -11.11 -0.02
CA TYR A 570 -13.25 -10.26 1.06
C TYR A 570 -12.63 -8.93 0.56
N ASN A 571 -12.60 -8.68 -0.76
CA ASN A 571 -12.22 -7.39 -1.29
C ASN A 571 -13.42 -6.43 -1.19
N ARG A 572 -13.54 -5.70 -0.07
CA ARG A 572 -14.66 -4.84 0.27
C ARG A 572 -14.26 -3.37 0.33
N GLU A 573 -15.24 -2.50 0.19
CA GLU A 573 -15.06 -1.08 0.03
C GLU A 573 -14.54 -0.41 1.31
N ASP A 574 -15.11 -0.76 2.46
CA ASP A 574 -14.78 -0.11 3.71
C ASP A 574 -14.95 -1.01 4.95
N LEU A 575 -14.65 -0.43 6.12
CA LEU A 575 -14.70 -1.10 7.40
C LEU A 575 -16.11 -1.64 7.74
N VAL A 576 -17.16 -0.86 7.49
CA VAL A 576 -18.53 -1.24 7.87
C VAL A 576 -19.03 -2.41 7.02
N GLU A 577 -18.82 -2.35 5.70
CA GLU A 577 -19.17 -3.44 4.80
C GLU A 577 -18.36 -4.71 5.11
N SER A 578 -17.08 -4.56 5.34
CA SER A 578 -16.18 -5.67 5.70
C SER A 578 -16.58 -6.31 7.03
N SER A 579 -16.91 -5.52 8.05
CA SER A 579 -17.30 -6.03 9.37
C SER A 579 -18.55 -6.90 9.31
N ARG A 580 -19.57 -6.48 8.53
CA ARG A 580 -20.81 -7.28 8.37
C ARG A 580 -20.58 -8.61 7.66
N LEU A 581 -19.86 -8.59 6.56
CA LEU A 581 -19.53 -9.79 5.84
C LEU A 581 -18.70 -10.75 6.72
N LEU A 582 -17.75 -10.19 7.45
CA LEU A 582 -16.93 -10.93 8.39
C LEU A 582 -17.77 -11.59 9.48
N GLU A 583 -18.62 -10.83 10.19
CA GLU A 583 -19.48 -11.37 11.23
C GLU A 583 -20.36 -12.52 10.72
N LEU A 584 -20.96 -12.34 9.56
CA LEU A 584 -21.81 -13.36 8.96
C LEU A 584 -21.00 -14.61 8.57
N SER A 585 -19.82 -14.44 8.00
CA SER A 585 -18.96 -15.57 7.59
C SER A 585 -18.37 -16.35 8.77
N ILE A 586 -18.13 -15.68 9.90
CA ILE A 586 -17.64 -16.31 11.14
C ILE A 586 -18.77 -16.99 11.89
N ARG A 587 -19.83 -16.23 12.20
CA ARG A 587 -20.91 -16.67 13.12
C ARG A 587 -21.84 -17.71 12.49
N VAL A 588 -21.99 -17.71 11.17
CA VAL A 588 -22.94 -18.55 10.45
C VAL A 588 -22.25 -19.37 9.36
N PRO A 589 -21.58 -20.50 9.70
CA PRO A 589 -20.87 -21.33 8.73
C PRO A 589 -21.73 -21.78 7.55
N SER A 590 -23.02 -22.04 7.76
CA SER A 590 -23.96 -22.43 6.69
C SER A 590 -24.26 -21.30 5.69
N ALA A 591 -24.09 -20.03 6.09
CA ALA A 591 -24.29 -18.90 5.20
C ALA A 591 -23.10 -18.65 4.23
N ARG A 592 -21.95 -19.27 4.46
CA ARG A 592 -20.72 -19.03 3.66
C ARG A 592 -20.92 -19.30 2.18
N ARG A 593 -21.64 -20.36 1.82
CA ARG A 593 -21.96 -20.68 0.43
C ARG A 593 -22.87 -19.62 -0.19
N ALA A 594 -23.93 -19.23 0.52
CA ALA A 594 -24.86 -18.21 0.06
C ALA A 594 -24.17 -16.85 -0.15
N LEU A 595 -23.20 -16.51 0.70
CA LEU A 595 -22.41 -15.28 0.54
C LEU A 595 -21.54 -15.31 -0.73
N ILE A 596 -20.92 -16.44 -1.05
CA ILE A 596 -20.13 -16.61 -2.27
C ILE A 596 -21.01 -16.48 -3.52
N ASP A 597 -22.17 -17.13 -3.49
CA ASP A 597 -23.14 -17.11 -4.61
C ASP A 597 -23.73 -15.70 -4.79
N PHE A 598 -24.05 -15.00 -3.69
CA PHE A 598 -24.50 -13.61 -3.72
C PHE A 598 -23.45 -12.66 -4.30
N ASP A 599 -22.20 -12.84 -3.95
CA ASP A 599 -21.09 -12.05 -4.48
C ASP A 599 -20.95 -12.18 -6.02
N ASP A 600 -21.22 -13.37 -6.59
CA ASP A 600 -21.31 -13.55 -8.05
C ASP A 600 -22.58 -12.93 -8.63
N GLN A 601 -23.73 -13.02 -7.94
CA GLN A 601 -25.00 -12.44 -8.42
C GLN A 601 -24.95 -10.93 -8.54
N ILE A 602 -24.26 -10.24 -7.62
CA ILE A 602 -24.09 -8.78 -7.68
C ILE A 602 -22.95 -8.33 -8.60
N GLY A 603 -22.25 -9.28 -9.24
CA GLY A 603 -21.13 -8.98 -10.13
C GLY A 603 -19.93 -8.38 -9.41
N ALA A 604 -19.70 -8.73 -8.13
CA ALA A 604 -18.57 -8.21 -7.37
C ALA A 604 -17.25 -8.60 -8.05
N GLY A 605 -16.37 -7.64 -8.25
CA GLY A 605 -15.12 -7.79 -9.00
C GLY A 605 -15.25 -7.47 -10.50
N MET A 606 -16.43 -7.11 -11.03
CA MET A 606 -16.55 -6.44 -12.33
C MET A 606 -15.86 -5.08 -12.30
N ARG A 607 -15.43 -4.60 -13.48
CA ARG A 607 -14.84 -3.27 -13.58
C ARG A 607 -15.89 -2.19 -13.30
N ASN A 608 -15.52 -1.24 -12.45
CA ASN A 608 -16.33 -0.05 -12.21
C ASN A 608 -15.76 1.15 -12.97
N PRO A 609 -16.42 1.59 -14.08
CA PRO A 609 -15.91 2.69 -14.88
C PRO A 609 -15.83 4.02 -14.13
N VAL A 610 -16.68 4.23 -13.11
CA VAL A 610 -16.68 5.45 -12.27
C VAL A 610 -15.38 5.57 -11.47
N LYS A 611 -14.77 4.44 -11.12
CA LYS A 611 -13.51 4.40 -10.37
C LYS A 611 -12.26 4.46 -11.26
N ARG A 612 -12.41 4.50 -12.57
CA ARG A 612 -11.31 4.63 -13.52
C ARG A 612 -10.90 6.11 -13.67
N TRP A 613 -10.02 6.56 -12.82
CA TRP A 613 -9.55 7.94 -12.75
C TRP A 613 -8.27 8.23 -13.56
N TRP A 614 -7.46 7.21 -13.84
CA TRP A 614 -6.15 7.34 -14.50
C TRP A 614 -6.26 7.43 -16.00
N LEU A 615 -5.28 8.04 -16.64
CA LEU A 615 -5.07 7.99 -18.08
C LEU A 615 -4.33 6.69 -18.43
N ASP A 616 -4.81 5.95 -19.42
CA ASP A 616 -4.11 4.78 -19.92
C ASP A 616 -2.87 5.21 -20.71
N LEU A 617 -1.73 5.17 -20.04
CA LEU A 617 -0.45 5.55 -20.60
C LEU A 617 0.58 4.45 -20.33
N GLU A 618 1.48 4.27 -21.29
CA GLU A 618 2.61 3.34 -21.21
C GLU A 618 3.90 4.07 -21.59
N ILE A 619 4.96 3.95 -20.78
CA ILE A 619 6.27 4.47 -21.11
C ILE A 619 7.01 3.47 -22.02
N ILE A 620 7.34 3.91 -23.22
CA ILE A 620 8.19 3.19 -24.18
C ILE A 620 9.37 4.09 -24.55
N ASN A 621 10.60 3.63 -24.32
CA ASN A 621 11.83 4.38 -24.60
C ASN A 621 11.84 5.82 -24.02
N GLY A 622 11.31 5.99 -22.79
CA GLY A 622 11.29 7.27 -22.09
C GLY A 622 10.14 8.22 -22.48
N VAL A 623 9.24 7.80 -23.36
CA VAL A 623 8.11 8.59 -23.84
C VAL A 623 6.79 7.90 -23.50
N CYS A 624 5.78 8.67 -23.05
CA CYS A 624 4.43 8.16 -22.84
C CYS A 624 3.68 8.01 -24.16
N VAL A 625 3.08 6.84 -24.36
CA VAL A 625 2.21 6.50 -25.50
C VAL A 625 0.90 5.91 -25.00
N THR A 626 -0.13 5.90 -25.86
CA THR A 626 -1.39 5.19 -25.57
C THR A 626 -1.19 3.69 -25.79
N PRO A 627 -1.37 2.85 -24.75
CA PRO A 627 -1.25 1.39 -24.89
C PRO A 627 -2.47 0.82 -25.65
N VAL A 628 -2.27 -0.39 -26.22
CA VAL A 628 -3.33 -1.08 -26.97
C VAL A 628 -3.83 -2.30 -26.21
N GLY A 629 -5.14 -2.46 -26.10
CA GLY A 629 -5.80 -3.63 -25.54
C GLY A 629 -5.71 -3.76 -24.02
N VAL A 630 -5.48 -2.65 -23.32
CA VAL A 630 -5.50 -2.60 -21.83
C VAL A 630 -6.92 -2.36 -21.31
N ASN A 631 -7.20 -2.80 -20.10
CA ASN A 631 -8.51 -2.62 -19.43
C ASN A 631 -9.71 -3.23 -20.19
N GLU A 632 -9.52 -4.24 -21.02
CA GLU A 632 -10.60 -4.90 -21.75
C GLU A 632 -11.17 -6.11 -21.02
N ARG A 633 -10.38 -6.74 -20.12
CA ARG A 633 -10.80 -7.95 -19.37
C ARG A 633 -11.83 -7.61 -18.31
N ASP A 634 -12.86 -8.46 -18.19
CA ASP A 634 -13.82 -8.45 -17.10
C ASP A 634 -14.05 -9.85 -16.53
N LEU A 635 -15.02 -10.03 -15.63
CA LEU A 635 -15.39 -11.33 -15.10
C LEU A 635 -15.89 -12.27 -16.19
N ASP A 636 -15.57 -13.54 -16.03
CA ASP A 636 -16.06 -14.63 -16.88
C ASP A 636 -16.59 -15.77 -15.96
N LEU A 637 -17.87 -15.71 -15.64
CA LEU A 637 -18.51 -16.61 -14.71
C LEU A 637 -18.57 -18.06 -15.25
N ASP A 638 -18.55 -18.25 -16.57
CA ASP A 638 -18.67 -19.55 -17.24
C ASP A 638 -17.33 -20.28 -17.40
N ARG A 639 -16.25 -19.62 -17.04
CA ARG A 639 -14.88 -20.07 -17.31
C ARG A 639 -14.47 -21.34 -16.53
N THR A 640 -15.08 -21.63 -15.38
CA THR A 640 -14.57 -22.55 -14.37
C THR A 640 -14.39 -24.00 -14.85
N HIS A 641 -15.37 -24.53 -15.58
CA HIS A 641 -15.43 -25.97 -15.86
C HIS A 641 -14.27 -26.47 -16.75
N LYS A 642 -13.98 -25.76 -17.83
CA LYS A 642 -12.90 -26.14 -18.76
C LYS A 642 -11.50 -25.99 -18.13
N LEU A 643 -11.30 -24.96 -17.28
CA LEU A 643 -10.01 -24.70 -16.68
C LEU A 643 -9.62 -25.71 -15.60
N ALA A 644 -10.58 -26.17 -14.78
CA ALA A 644 -10.30 -27.15 -13.74
C ALA A 644 -9.82 -28.48 -14.35
N GLN A 645 -10.41 -28.91 -15.47
CA GLN A 645 -10.06 -30.17 -16.15
C GLN A 645 -8.69 -30.13 -16.84
N THR A 646 -8.25 -28.99 -17.31
CA THR A 646 -7.01 -28.81 -18.09
C THR A 646 -5.85 -28.27 -17.26
N GLN A 647 -6.07 -28.02 -15.95
CA GLN A 647 -5.07 -27.38 -15.12
C GLN A 647 -3.86 -28.29 -14.89
N LYS A 648 -2.68 -27.78 -15.26
CA LYS A 648 -1.38 -28.35 -14.91
C LYS A 648 -0.60 -27.32 -14.11
N LEU A 649 -0.21 -27.70 -12.90
CA LEU A 649 0.53 -26.87 -11.96
C LEU A 649 1.90 -27.46 -11.69
N ALA A 650 2.91 -26.62 -11.60
CA ALA A 650 4.23 -26.99 -11.16
C ALA A 650 4.59 -26.20 -9.89
N PHE A 651 5.42 -26.79 -9.06
CA PHE A 651 6.14 -26.06 -8.04
C PHE A 651 7.58 -26.58 -7.91
N PHE A 652 8.42 -25.78 -7.30
CA PHE A 652 9.86 -26.04 -7.23
C PHE A 652 10.28 -26.07 -5.76
N PRO A 653 10.25 -27.25 -5.11
CA PRO A 653 10.74 -27.43 -3.75
C PRO A 653 12.24 -27.16 -3.68
N PRO A 654 12.84 -27.05 -2.49
CA PRO A 654 14.24 -26.64 -2.32
C PRO A 654 15.26 -27.39 -3.19
N ASN A 655 15.05 -28.67 -3.45
CA ASN A 655 15.90 -29.50 -4.30
C ASN A 655 15.76 -29.19 -5.82
N LEU A 656 14.73 -28.48 -6.24
CA LEU A 656 14.53 -28.02 -7.64
C LEU A 656 14.77 -26.51 -7.80
N GLN A 657 15.28 -25.86 -6.78
CA GLN A 657 15.66 -24.44 -6.79
C GLN A 657 17.14 -24.28 -7.13
N PRO A 658 17.59 -23.04 -7.45
CA PRO A 658 19.00 -22.76 -7.57
C PRO A 658 19.77 -23.21 -6.33
N PRO A 659 20.93 -23.89 -6.48
CA PRO A 659 21.74 -24.33 -5.33
C PRO A 659 22.09 -23.16 -4.38
N MET A 660 22.20 -23.46 -3.09
CA MET A 660 22.61 -22.46 -2.10
C MET A 660 23.97 -21.87 -2.48
N GLY A 661 24.15 -20.58 -2.24
CA GLY A 661 25.35 -19.84 -2.63
C GLY A 661 25.43 -19.43 -4.11
N THR A 662 24.47 -19.88 -4.95
CA THR A 662 24.36 -19.37 -6.33
C THR A 662 23.99 -17.90 -6.30
N ASN A 663 24.70 -17.06 -7.05
CA ASN A 663 24.42 -15.63 -7.15
C ASN A 663 23.44 -15.28 -8.29
N ALA A 664 23.01 -14.02 -8.33
CA ALA A 664 22.04 -13.54 -9.32
C ALA A 664 22.58 -13.45 -10.76
N SER A 665 23.88 -13.58 -10.99
CA SER A 665 24.48 -13.56 -12.33
C SER A 665 24.40 -14.91 -13.04
N SER A 666 24.23 -16.01 -12.28
CA SER A 666 24.18 -17.38 -12.84
C SER A 666 22.75 -17.77 -13.20
N THR A 667 22.52 -18.13 -14.46
CA THR A 667 21.22 -18.64 -14.93
C THR A 667 21.06 -20.11 -14.55
N VAL A 668 19.94 -20.45 -13.89
CA VAL A 668 19.50 -21.81 -13.55
C VAL A 668 18.10 -22.00 -14.11
N PRO A 669 17.97 -22.52 -15.34
CA PRO A 669 16.67 -22.67 -15.99
C PRO A 669 15.71 -23.54 -15.19
N LEU A 670 14.41 -23.24 -15.28
CA LEU A 670 13.35 -24.03 -14.66
C LEU A 670 13.20 -25.38 -15.37
N ASP A 671 13.33 -26.49 -14.63
CA ASP A 671 12.87 -27.78 -15.09
C ASP A 671 11.36 -27.91 -14.87
N ARG A 672 10.60 -27.56 -15.89
CA ARG A 672 9.12 -27.56 -15.82
C ARG A 672 8.55 -28.94 -15.61
N GLU A 673 9.10 -30.00 -16.19
CA GLU A 673 8.63 -31.37 -16.09
C GLU A 673 8.88 -31.92 -14.67
N ALA A 674 10.06 -31.68 -14.12
CA ALA A 674 10.33 -31.98 -12.71
C ALA A 674 9.37 -31.25 -11.77
N GLY A 675 9.06 -29.97 -12.03
CA GLY A 675 8.10 -29.20 -11.25
C GLY A 675 6.67 -29.74 -11.32
N LEU A 676 6.20 -30.20 -12.48
CA LEU A 676 4.91 -30.86 -12.66
C LEU A 676 4.85 -32.19 -11.89
N THR A 677 5.91 -33.00 -11.98
CA THR A 677 6.05 -34.26 -11.25
C THR A 677 6.02 -34.03 -9.73
N ALA A 678 6.79 -33.03 -9.26
CA ALA A 678 6.82 -32.66 -7.86
C ALA A 678 5.42 -32.27 -7.33
N TYR A 679 4.66 -31.49 -8.10
CA TYR A 679 3.30 -31.11 -7.72
C TYR A 679 2.36 -32.32 -7.68
N ALA A 680 2.42 -33.21 -8.66
CA ALA A 680 1.58 -34.40 -8.76
C ALA A 680 1.84 -35.43 -7.63
N SER A 681 3.09 -35.51 -7.16
CA SER A 681 3.52 -36.39 -6.07
C SER A 681 3.52 -35.76 -4.69
N ALA A 682 3.05 -34.48 -4.57
CA ALA A 682 3.08 -33.77 -3.31
C ALA A 682 2.30 -34.46 -2.19
N GLU A 683 2.89 -34.51 -1.00
CA GLU A 683 2.25 -35.08 0.19
C GLU A 683 0.96 -34.31 0.52
N LYS A 684 -0.09 -35.04 0.90
CA LYS A 684 -1.34 -34.44 1.36
C LYS A 684 -1.23 -34.04 2.84
N PRO A 685 -1.86 -32.92 3.29
CA PRO A 685 -1.82 -32.52 4.70
C PRO A 685 -2.30 -33.61 5.67
N SER A 686 -3.25 -34.46 5.25
CA SER A 686 -3.74 -35.59 6.06
C SER A 686 -2.69 -36.68 6.28
N GLN A 687 -1.76 -36.84 5.35
CA GLN A 687 -0.63 -37.79 5.47
C GLN A 687 0.42 -37.21 6.42
N ALA A 688 0.76 -35.95 6.25
CA ALA A 688 1.69 -35.22 7.13
C ALA A 688 1.21 -35.25 8.60
N LYS A 689 -0.07 -34.95 8.85
CA LYS A 689 -0.69 -35.04 10.19
C LYS A 689 -0.66 -36.44 10.81
N LYS A 690 -0.73 -37.49 10.00
CA LYS A 690 -0.60 -38.90 10.49
C LYS A 690 0.84 -39.25 10.84
N ARG A 691 1.79 -38.75 10.12
CA ARG A 691 3.21 -38.97 10.35
C ARG A 691 3.74 -38.30 11.64
N GLN A 692 3.07 -37.24 12.11
CA GLN A 692 3.40 -36.54 13.36
C GLN A 692 2.76 -37.16 14.62
N LYS A 693 1.74 -38.00 14.46
CA LYS A 693 1.11 -38.77 15.55
C LYS A 693 1.85 -40.08 15.79
#